data_63969a1ca455b53d5c19174f82906b17
#
_entry.id   63969a1ca455b53d5c19174f82906b17
#
_cell.length_a   1.000
_cell.length_b   1.000
_cell.length_c   1.000
_cell.angle_alpha   90.00
_cell.angle_beta   90.00
_cell.angle_gamma   90.00
#
_symmetry.space_group_name_H-M   'P 1'
#
loop_
_entity.id
_entity.type
_entity.pdbx_description
1 polymer ?
#
loop_
_entity_poly.entity_id
_entity_poly.type
_entity_poly.pdbx_seq_one_letter_code
_entity_poly.pdbx_strand_id
1 'polypeptide(L)'
;MAKNLVIVESPAKSKTIEKFLGRNYTVRASMGHLRDLPKSIFGVDVENGFQPKYINIRGKGELIKELKTAAKKADKVYIATDPDREGEAIGWHLAYILGLDPESSCRIEFHEITPGAVKEALKHPRKIDLDMVDAQQTRRIIDRIVGYQLSPLLWRKIRKGLSAGRVQTVAVKIICDREKEIANFVPQEYWTITARLRENDKAPVFDADVIKFNGKKLEINNAEEAAKTEASLKEAAYVVEKADKKERKRNPLPPYTTSSLQQDAVKKLNFSTKKTMLLAQQLYEGVNVGKGGAVGLITYMRTDSVRLSDVATAELRSFIGSTYGAEYVPAGVNVYSSKKNAQDAHEAIRPTSVERTPEAVAQYLTKDQLKLYTLIWKRTVACQMKAAVYDVTTLLIGAAGYQLRAGGAVLKFDGFLKLSDKKELAGEKEKEVPYLPEQTPLKLHKLMPAEQHFTEPPPHFTEATLVKELEEKGIGRPSTYSPTIQTILDRGYIVKDGKKLVSTELGELIVNMLTTYFKDIINIPFTANLETELDEIAEHEANKETVLENFYEPFSHLLQKADKEIETVEAPVEVSDVKCEKCGRMMVYKQGRYGKFLACPGFPECRNTKPILKKIGVKCPDCGGDIIERKTKTRKVFYGCSNYPECKFTSWDKPTEQHCPKCGHILYEKTDRNGNKKLFCTNENCEDAVKTYKGKAAANAKSK
;
A
#
# COMPACT_ATOMS: atom_id res chain seq x y z
N MET A 1 -29.36 34.80 1.40
CA MET A 1 -29.29 33.42 1.95
C MET A 1 -28.83 32.51 0.83
N ALA A 2 -28.03 31.49 1.10
CA ALA A 2 -27.65 30.50 0.09
C ALA A 2 -28.89 29.70 -0.31
N LYS A 3 -29.19 29.66 -1.61
CA LYS A 3 -30.39 28.99 -2.15
C LYS A 3 -30.19 27.50 -2.38
N ASN A 4 -28.95 27.02 -2.50
CA ASN A 4 -28.62 25.63 -2.79
C ASN A 4 -27.73 25.04 -1.70
N LEU A 5 -27.95 23.77 -1.37
CA LEU A 5 -27.13 23.01 -0.44
C LEU A 5 -26.36 21.92 -1.22
N VAL A 6 -25.04 21.85 -1.03
CA VAL A 6 -24.21 20.75 -1.52
C VAL A 6 -23.69 19.97 -0.33
N ILE A 7 -23.87 18.66 -0.33
CA ILE A 7 -23.40 17.77 0.74
C ILE A 7 -22.29 16.87 0.21
N VAL A 8 -21.14 16.94 0.86
CA VAL A 8 -19.93 16.16 0.55
C VAL A 8 -19.57 15.24 1.73
N GLU A 9 -18.60 14.34 1.58
CA GLU A 9 -18.23 13.40 2.63
C GLU A 9 -17.34 14.00 3.71
N SER A 10 -16.43 14.89 3.33
CA SER A 10 -15.37 15.37 4.24
C SER A 10 -15.35 16.88 4.40
N PRO A 11 -14.90 17.39 5.57
CA PRO A 11 -14.74 18.82 5.80
C PRO A 11 -13.70 19.48 4.87
N ALA A 12 -12.69 18.71 4.42
CA ALA A 12 -11.68 19.22 3.51
C ALA A 12 -12.30 19.52 2.14
N LYS A 13 -13.08 18.58 1.57
CA LYS A 13 -13.86 18.81 0.36
C LYS A 13 -14.84 19.99 0.50
N SER A 14 -15.57 20.05 1.62
CA SER A 14 -16.51 21.14 1.89
C SER A 14 -15.82 22.51 1.77
N LYS A 15 -14.70 22.71 2.43
CA LYS A 15 -13.92 23.96 2.40
C LYS A 15 -13.39 24.29 1.00
N THR A 16 -13.00 23.28 0.24
CA THR A 16 -12.46 23.47 -1.11
C THR A 16 -13.58 23.85 -2.09
N ILE A 17 -14.67 23.09 -2.10
CA ILE A 17 -15.79 23.25 -3.04
C ILE A 17 -16.58 24.53 -2.75
N GLU A 18 -16.78 24.91 -1.48
CA GLU A 18 -17.50 26.13 -1.11
C GLU A 18 -16.89 27.38 -1.73
N LYS A 19 -15.55 27.44 -1.84
CA LYS A 19 -14.84 28.55 -2.50
C LYS A 19 -15.10 28.62 -4.00
N PHE A 20 -15.39 27.49 -4.65
CA PHE A 20 -15.65 27.45 -6.10
C PHE A 20 -17.06 27.89 -6.47
N LEU A 21 -18.02 27.69 -5.58
CA LEU A 21 -19.45 27.84 -5.85
C LEU A 21 -20.02 29.21 -5.52
N GLY A 22 -19.33 29.98 -4.66
CA GLY A 22 -19.74 31.34 -4.32
C GLY A 22 -20.99 31.40 -3.40
N ARG A 23 -21.57 32.60 -3.28
CA ARG A 23 -22.56 32.96 -2.24
C ARG A 23 -23.95 32.29 -2.39
N ASN A 24 -24.26 31.71 -3.57
CA ASN A 24 -25.55 31.06 -3.82
C ASN A 24 -25.57 29.59 -3.33
N TYR A 25 -24.48 29.10 -2.80
CA TYR A 25 -24.34 27.72 -2.33
C TYR A 25 -23.83 27.68 -0.89
N THR A 26 -24.36 26.73 -0.14
CA THR A 26 -23.81 26.32 1.15
C THR A 26 -23.27 24.91 1.01
N VAL A 27 -22.03 24.65 1.42
CA VAL A 27 -21.46 23.30 1.38
C VAL A 27 -21.34 22.74 2.80
N ARG A 28 -21.80 21.49 3.01
CA ARG A 28 -21.74 20.79 4.29
C ARG A 28 -21.11 19.42 4.11
N ALA A 29 -20.53 18.90 5.20
CA ALA A 29 -19.91 17.58 5.19
C ALA A 29 -20.74 16.60 6.02
N SER A 30 -20.98 15.39 5.48
CA SER A 30 -21.62 14.28 6.20
C SER A 30 -20.68 13.57 7.17
N MET A 31 -19.36 13.79 7.06
CA MET A 31 -18.34 13.10 7.85
C MET A 31 -18.40 11.58 7.65
N GLY A 32 -18.60 11.13 6.42
CA GLY A 32 -18.78 9.73 6.02
C GLY A 32 -20.22 9.24 6.22
N HIS A 33 -20.38 7.94 6.45
CA HIS A 33 -21.69 7.33 6.67
C HIS A 33 -22.44 7.90 7.89
N LEU A 34 -23.75 8.11 7.72
CA LEU A 34 -24.68 8.52 8.78
C LEU A 34 -25.58 7.37 9.26
N ARG A 35 -25.76 6.32 8.43
CA ARG A 35 -26.50 5.09 8.74
C ARG A 35 -25.60 3.90 8.50
N ASP A 36 -25.78 2.84 9.29
CA ASP A 36 -25.11 1.56 9.13
C ASP A 36 -25.92 0.45 9.80
N LEU A 37 -25.55 -0.81 9.58
CA LEU A 37 -26.09 -1.95 10.29
C LEU A 37 -25.76 -1.85 11.80
N PRO A 38 -26.67 -2.28 12.69
CA PRO A 38 -26.45 -2.26 14.14
C PRO A 38 -25.19 -3.05 14.52
N LYS A 39 -24.41 -2.54 15.49
CA LYS A 39 -23.18 -3.23 15.94
C LYS A 39 -23.45 -4.42 16.86
N SER A 40 -24.56 -4.40 17.60
CA SER A 40 -24.86 -5.35 18.67
C SER A 40 -25.77 -6.52 18.26
N ILE A 41 -26.41 -6.42 17.11
CA ILE A 41 -27.29 -7.47 16.56
C ILE A 41 -26.92 -7.76 15.11
N PHE A 42 -27.37 -8.87 14.58
CA PHE A 42 -27.08 -9.30 13.21
C PHE A 42 -27.55 -8.27 12.17
N GLY A 43 -28.80 -7.85 12.28
CA GLY A 43 -29.33 -6.72 11.52
C GLY A 43 -29.55 -6.98 10.03
N VAL A 44 -29.64 -8.24 9.62
CA VAL A 44 -30.02 -8.68 8.27
C VAL A 44 -31.13 -9.72 8.41
N ASP A 45 -32.22 -9.55 7.69
CA ASP A 45 -33.34 -10.50 7.65
C ASP A 45 -33.13 -11.46 6.49
N VAL A 46 -32.58 -12.64 6.79
CA VAL A 46 -32.20 -13.64 5.77
C VAL A 46 -33.40 -14.40 5.22
N GLU A 47 -34.54 -14.41 5.94
CA GLU A 47 -35.74 -15.08 5.53
C GLU A 47 -36.62 -14.24 4.60
N ASN A 48 -36.43 -12.91 4.63
CA ASN A 48 -37.19 -11.96 3.83
C ASN A 48 -36.27 -11.17 2.88
N GLY A 49 -35.59 -11.84 1.95
CA GLY A 49 -34.80 -11.22 0.89
C GLY A 49 -33.58 -10.44 1.41
N PHE A 50 -32.97 -10.89 2.51
CA PHE A 50 -31.76 -10.27 3.10
C PHE A 50 -31.90 -8.80 3.46
N GLN A 51 -33.08 -8.35 3.83
CA GLN A 51 -33.36 -6.95 4.10
C GLN A 51 -32.47 -6.38 5.25
N PRO A 52 -31.65 -5.35 4.97
CA PRO A 52 -30.76 -4.77 5.97
C PRO A 52 -31.51 -3.79 6.90
N LYS A 53 -31.37 -3.97 8.20
CA LYS A 53 -31.92 -3.06 9.20
C LYS A 53 -30.97 -1.90 9.48
N TYR A 54 -30.98 -0.87 8.65
CA TYR A 54 -30.13 0.30 8.86
C TYR A 54 -30.63 1.18 10.02
N ILE A 55 -29.70 1.62 10.86
CA ILE A 55 -29.93 2.57 11.94
C ILE A 55 -28.99 3.77 11.82
N ASN A 56 -29.37 4.91 12.38
CA ASN A 56 -28.48 6.04 12.49
C ASN A 56 -27.27 5.73 13.38
N ILE A 57 -26.08 6.08 12.93
CA ILE A 57 -24.85 5.83 13.68
C ILE A 57 -24.85 6.64 14.98
N ARG A 58 -24.61 5.97 16.10
CA ARG A 58 -24.54 6.61 17.42
C ARG A 58 -23.48 7.73 17.42
N GLY A 59 -23.87 8.90 17.93
CA GLY A 59 -23.02 10.10 17.96
C GLY A 59 -23.14 11.00 16.73
N LYS A 60 -23.94 10.63 15.72
CA LYS A 60 -24.21 11.46 14.53
C LYS A 60 -25.51 12.28 14.61
N GLY A 61 -26.27 12.18 15.70
CA GLY A 61 -27.59 12.81 15.82
C GLY A 61 -27.60 14.32 15.60
N GLU A 62 -26.66 15.05 16.20
CA GLU A 62 -26.53 16.51 16.03
C GLU A 62 -26.23 16.87 14.57
N LEU A 63 -25.30 16.16 13.93
CA LEU A 63 -24.97 16.37 12.51
C LEU A 63 -26.16 16.11 11.60
N ILE A 64 -26.92 15.04 11.86
CA ILE A 64 -28.16 14.73 11.11
C ILE A 64 -29.17 15.87 11.27
N LYS A 65 -29.35 16.39 12.48
CA LYS A 65 -30.26 17.53 12.75
C LYS A 65 -29.80 18.80 12.03
N GLU A 66 -28.50 19.06 12.02
CA GLU A 66 -27.90 20.20 11.28
C GLU A 66 -28.15 20.08 9.78
N LEU A 67 -27.87 18.90 9.19
CA LEU A 67 -28.10 18.65 7.76
C LEU A 67 -29.56 18.75 7.37
N LYS A 68 -30.50 18.19 8.17
CA LYS A 68 -31.94 18.34 7.95
C LYS A 68 -32.38 19.80 8.00
N THR A 69 -31.84 20.57 8.93
CA THR A 69 -32.16 22.01 9.04
C THR A 69 -31.64 22.79 7.85
N ALA A 70 -30.44 22.47 7.38
CA ALA A 70 -29.86 23.10 6.18
C ALA A 70 -30.65 22.73 4.92
N ALA A 71 -31.04 21.45 4.75
CA ALA A 71 -31.82 20.98 3.61
C ALA A 71 -33.20 21.65 3.53
N LYS A 72 -33.91 21.81 4.67
CA LYS A 72 -35.20 22.50 4.70
C LYS A 72 -35.13 23.98 4.32
N LYS A 73 -33.96 24.62 4.44
CA LYS A 73 -33.75 26.03 4.10
C LYS A 73 -33.23 26.22 2.67
N ALA A 74 -32.89 25.17 1.99
CA ALA A 74 -32.35 25.19 0.64
C ALA A 74 -33.46 25.01 -0.41
N ASP A 75 -33.36 25.73 -1.54
CA ASP A 75 -34.25 25.54 -2.69
C ASP A 75 -33.94 24.20 -3.39
N LYS A 76 -32.66 23.83 -3.49
CA LYS A 76 -32.18 22.55 -4.03
C LYS A 76 -31.11 21.95 -3.16
N VAL A 77 -31.09 20.62 -3.07
CA VAL A 77 -30.07 19.84 -2.37
C VAL A 77 -29.33 18.97 -3.38
N TYR A 78 -28.01 19.08 -3.39
CA TYR A 78 -27.13 18.24 -4.19
C TYR A 78 -26.28 17.37 -3.30
N ILE A 79 -26.14 16.10 -3.65
CA ILE A 79 -25.28 15.12 -3.00
C ILE A 79 -24.05 14.91 -3.86
N ALA A 80 -22.89 15.29 -3.34
CA ALA A 80 -21.59 15.31 -4.03
C ALA A 80 -20.57 14.40 -3.33
N THR A 81 -20.96 13.16 -3.08
CA THR A 81 -20.11 12.11 -2.54
C THR A 81 -19.17 11.56 -3.61
N ASP A 82 -18.14 10.76 -3.20
CA ASP A 82 -17.15 10.19 -4.11
C ASP A 82 -17.79 9.39 -5.26
N PRO A 83 -17.10 9.29 -6.41
CA PRO A 83 -17.60 8.58 -7.58
C PRO A 83 -17.34 7.06 -7.49
N ASP A 84 -17.58 6.44 -6.33
CA ASP A 84 -17.48 4.99 -6.14
C ASP A 84 -18.73 4.44 -5.43
N ARG A 85 -18.85 3.10 -5.37
CA ARG A 85 -20.01 2.43 -4.73
C ARG A 85 -20.23 2.87 -3.28
N GLU A 86 -19.16 3.18 -2.55
CA GLU A 86 -19.25 3.64 -1.18
C GLU A 86 -19.84 5.06 -1.10
N GLY A 87 -19.38 5.96 -2.01
CA GLY A 87 -19.94 7.31 -2.12
C GLY A 87 -21.40 7.30 -2.57
N GLU A 88 -21.79 6.38 -3.47
CA GLU A 88 -23.17 6.23 -3.90
C GLU A 88 -24.09 5.77 -2.75
N ALA A 89 -23.63 4.79 -1.96
CA ALA A 89 -24.35 4.32 -0.77
C ALA A 89 -24.47 5.42 0.31
N ILE A 90 -23.41 6.22 0.52
CA ILE A 90 -23.48 7.39 1.42
C ILE A 90 -24.54 8.37 0.90
N GLY A 91 -24.55 8.62 -0.41
CA GLY A 91 -25.54 9.47 -1.08
C GLY A 91 -26.97 8.99 -0.87
N TRP A 92 -27.22 7.70 -1.06
CA TRP A 92 -28.51 7.07 -0.81
C TRP A 92 -28.95 7.17 0.65
N HIS A 93 -28.05 6.93 1.59
CA HIS A 93 -28.34 7.12 3.01
C HIS A 93 -28.65 8.57 3.36
N LEU A 94 -27.98 9.54 2.70
CA LEU A 94 -28.28 10.96 2.87
C LEU A 94 -29.66 11.30 2.32
N ALA A 95 -30.01 10.84 1.12
CA ALA A 95 -31.34 11.06 0.53
C ALA A 95 -32.44 10.55 1.44
N TYR A 96 -32.31 9.32 1.98
CA TYR A 96 -33.24 8.76 2.94
C TYR A 96 -33.39 9.62 4.21
N ILE A 97 -32.27 10.04 4.82
CA ILE A 97 -32.29 10.87 6.03
C ILE A 97 -32.95 12.22 5.78
N LEU A 98 -32.70 12.82 4.65
CA LEU A 98 -33.19 14.15 4.30
C LEU A 98 -34.61 14.13 3.74
N GLY A 99 -35.16 12.96 3.40
CA GLY A 99 -36.46 12.79 2.77
C GLY A 99 -36.46 13.25 1.29
N LEU A 100 -35.33 13.09 0.62
CA LEU A 100 -35.23 13.34 -0.82
C LEU A 100 -35.66 12.08 -1.58
N ASP A 101 -36.30 12.28 -2.71
CA ASP A 101 -36.61 11.20 -3.63
C ASP A 101 -35.32 10.73 -4.33
N PRO A 102 -34.92 9.44 -4.22
CA PRO A 102 -33.75 8.91 -4.92
C PRO A 102 -33.80 9.05 -6.45
N GLU A 103 -35.01 9.06 -7.02
CA GLU A 103 -35.23 9.27 -8.45
C GLU A 103 -35.07 10.74 -8.90
N SER A 104 -34.99 11.66 -7.94
CA SER A 104 -34.74 13.07 -8.25
C SER A 104 -33.30 13.30 -8.69
N SER A 105 -33.07 14.30 -9.56
CA SER A 105 -31.72 14.71 -9.98
C SER A 105 -31.01 15.49 -8.87
N CYS A 106 -30.61 14.77 -7.82
CA CYS A 106 -29.91 15.32 -6.66
C CYS A 106 -28.44 14.91 -6.54
N ARG A 107 -27.97 13.97 -7.34
CA ARG A 107 -26.60 13.46 -7.35
C ARG A 107 -25.73 14.20 -8.35
N ILE A 108 -24.58 14.72 -7.90
CA ILE A 108 -23.56 15.29 -8.79
C ILE A 108 -22.26 14.52 -8.59
N GLU A 109 -21.51 14.32 -9.67
CA GLU A 109 -20.32 13.51 -9.70
C GLU A 109 -19.18 14.22 -10.40
N PHE A 110 -17.98 14.11 -9.86
CA PHE A 110 -16.76 14.65 -10.45
C PHE A 110 -15.54 13.82 -10.02
N HIS A 111 -14.65 13.58 -10.97
CA HIS A 111 -13.45 12.78 -10.76
C HIS A 111 -12.25 13.62 -10.30
N GLU A 112 -12.37 14.94 -10.29
CA GLU A 112 -11.36 15.87 -9.78
C GLU A 112 -12.02 17.07 -9.10
N ILE A 113 -11.38 17.60 -8.07
CA ILE A 113 -11.90 18.75 -7.33
C ILE A 113 -11.23 20.03 -7.83
N THR A 114 -11.68 20.45 -9.01
CA THR A 114 -11.30 21.70 -9.67
C THR A 114 -12.51 22.60 -9.87
N PRO A 115 -12.34 23.95 -10.01
CA PRO A 115 -13.47 24.84 -10.26
C PRO A 115 -14.26 24.50 -11.52
N GLY A 116 -13.58 24.02 -12.57
CA GLY A 116 -14.21 23.63 -13.83
C GLY A 116 -15.08 22.37 -13.64
N ALA A 117 -14.49 21.28 -13.15
CA ALA A 117 -15.18 20.01 -12.97
C ALA A 117 -16.40 20.13 -12.03
N VAL A 118 -16.25 20.83 -10.90
CA VAL A 118 -17.36 21.01 -9.95
C VAL A 118 -18.50 21.83 -10.53
N LYS A 119 -18.21 22.91 -11.28
CA LYS A 119 -19.24 23.72 -11.92
C LYS A 119 -19.93 22.96 -13.07
N GLU A 120 -19.19 22.15 -13.81
CA GLU A 120 -19.76 21.34 -14.88
C GLU A 120 -20.68 20.24 -14.32
N ALA A 121 -20.27 19.55 -13.26
CA ALA A 121 -21.10 18.56 -12.59
C ALA A 121 -22.44 19.11 -12.08
N LEU A 122 -22.46 20.37 -11.62
CA LEU A 122 -23.70 21.04 -11.20
C LEU A 122 -24.69 21.33 -12.34
N LYS A 123 -24.24 21.35 -13.59
CA LYS A 123 -25.12 21.51 -14.75
C LYS A 123 -25.79 20.19 -15.16
N HIS A 124 -25.18 19.06 -14.78
CA HIS A 124 -25.62 17.71 -15.16
C HIS A 124 -25.88 16.83 -13.93
N PRO A 125 -26.80 17.22 -13.02
CA PRO A 125 -27.15 16.37 -11.90
C PRO A 125 -27.92 15.14 -12.39
N ARG A 126 -27.64 13.98 -11.78
CA ARG A 126 -28.30 12.72 -12.05
C ARG A 126 -29.11 12.21 -10.86
N LYS A 127 -29.88 11.17 -11.05
CA LYS A 127 -30.46 10.38 -9.96
C LYS A 127 -29.38 9.53 -9.27
N ILE A 128 -29.72 9.02 -8.10
CA ILE A 128 -28.88 8.05 -7.39
C ILE A 128 -28.91 6.75 -8.19
N ASP A 129 -27.74 6.16 -8.38
CA ASP A 129 -27.59 4.86 -9.03
C ASP A 129 -27.87 3.74 -8.04
N LEU A 130 -29.05 3.13 -8.15
CA LEU A 130 -29.49 2.10 -7.20
C LEU A 130 -28.74 0.78 -7.39
N ASP A 131 -28.21 0.48 -8.56
CA ASP A 131 -27.42 -0.74 -8.81
C ASP A 131 -26.06 -0.63 -8.11
N MET A 132 -25.41 0.53 -8.16
CA MET A 132 -24.22 0.80 -7.35
C MET A 132 -24.50 0.72 -5.85
N VAL A 133 -25.66 1.20 -5.39
CA VAL A 133 -26.09 1.08 -4.00
C VAL A 133 -26.30 -0.39 -3.64
N ASP A 134 -26.94 -1.17 -4.48
CA ASP A 134 -27.19 -2.59 -4.27
C ASP A 134 -25.90 -3.41 -4.25
N ALA A 135 -24.95 -3.11 -5.12
CA ALA A 135 -23.61 -3.70 -5.07
C ALA A 135 -22.89 -3.46 -3.74
N GLN A 136 -22.95 -2.21 -3.22
CA GLN A 136 -22.36 -1.88 -1.92
C GLN A 136 -23.14 -2.56 -0.77
N GLN A 137 -24.46 -2.59 -0.81
CA GLN A 137 -25.28 -3.25 0.19
C GLN A 137 -25.02 -4.76 0.22
N THR A 138 -24.99 -5.42 -0.95
CA THR A 138 -24.68 -6.83 -1.08
C THR A 138 -23.35 -7.17 -0.43
N ARG A 139 -22.31 -6.42 -0.76
CA ARG A 139 -21.01 -6.56 -0.10
C ARG A 139 -21.11 -6.37 1.41
N ARG A 140 -21.80 -5.31 1.88
CA ARG A 140 -21.95 -5.02 3.29
C ARG A 140 -22.70 -6.12 4.04
N ILE A 141 -23.71 -6.72 3.41
CA ILE A 141 -24.49 -7.84 3.94
C ILE A 141 -23.62 -9.09 4.04
N ILE A 142 -22.90 -9.45 2.99
CA ILE A 142 -21.98 -10.61 2.99
C ILE A 142 -20.90 -10.46 4.05
N ASP A 143 -20.24 -9.30 4.12
CA ASP A 143 -19.22 -9.03 5.14
C ASP A 143 -19.82 -9.07 6.56
N ARG A 144 -21.11 -8.71 6.72
CA ARG A 144 -21.86 -8.85 7.97
C ARG A 144 -22.14 -10.31 8.30
N ILE A 145 -22.62 -11.09 7.35
CA ILE A 145 -22.88 -12.53 7.53
C ILE A 145 -21.60 -13.25 7.96
N VAL A 146 -20.54 -13.10 7.18
CA VAL A 146 -19.23 -13.72 7.48
C VAL A 146 -18.69 -13.27 8.83
N GLY A 147 -18.56 -11.96 9.02
CA GLY A 147 -17.94 -11.41 10.23
C GLY A 147 -18.74 -11.69 11.51
N TYR A 148 -20.06 -11.66 11.45
CA TYR A 148 -20.92 -11.85 12.60
C TYR A 148 -21.12 -13.33 12.98
N GLN A 149 -21.01 -14.25 12.03
CA GLN A 149 -21.20 -15.68 12.27
C GLN A 149 -19.87 -16.41 12.47
N LEU A 150 -18.82 -16.14 11.68
CA LEU A 150 -17.52 -16.80 11.87
C LEU A 150 -16.75 -16.27 13.09
N SER A 151 -16.86 -14.99 13.42
CA SER A 151 -16.08 -14.46 14.56
C SER A 151 -16.49 -15.10 15.89
N PRO A 152 -17.78 -15.31 16.23
CA PRO A 152 -18.19 -16.07 17.42
C PRO A 152 -17.72 -17.53 17.41
N LEU A 153 -17.67 -18.19 16.24
CA LEU A 153 -17.12 -19.51 16.12
C LEU A 153 -15.65 -19.54 16.52
N LEU A 154 -14.85 -18.61 15.99
CA LEU A 154 -13.43 -18.46 16.37
C LEU A 154 -13.28 -18.13 17.87
N TRP A 155 -14.23 -17.38 18.46
CA TRP A 155 -14.17 -17.05 19.88
C TRP A 155 -14.44 -18.26 20.77
N ARG A 156 -15.34 -19.14 20.37
CA ARG A 156 -15.63 -20.38 21.10
C ARG A 156 -14.51 -21.41 20.96
N LYS A 157 -13.94 -21.51 19.76
CA LYS A 157 -13.01 -22.57 19.40
C LYS A 157 -11.53 -22.22 19.62
N ILE A 158 -11.18 -20.92 19.65
CA ILE A 158 -9.78 -20.47 19.83
C ILE A 158 -9.70 -19.45 20.97
N ARG A 159 -10.12 -18.21 20.76
CA ARG A 159 -10.16 -17.14 21.80
C ARG A 159 -10.98 -15.92 21.38
N LYS A 160 -11.48 -15.18 22.39
CA LYS A 160 -12.20 -13.92 22.16
C LYS A 160 -11.34 -12.86 21.46
N GLY A 161 -11.97 -12.02 20.63
CA GLY A 161 -11.35 -10.89 19.96
C GLY A 161 -10.78 -11.19 18.57
N LEU A 162 -10.85 -12.45 18.11
CA LEU A 162 -10.53 -12.81 16.73
C LEU A 162 -11.65 -12.39 15.79
N SER A 163 -11.33 -12.16 14.53
CA SER A 163 -12.31 -11.90 13.49
C SER A 163 -11.92 -12.61 12.20
N ALA A 164 -12.90 -13.17 11.53
CA ALA A 164 -12.76 -13.66 10.16
C ALA A 164 -13.42 -12.67 9.21
N GLY A 165 -12.85 -12.55 8.02
CA GLY A 165 -13.42 -11.81 6.91
C GLY A 165 -12.98 -12.47 5.62
N ARG A 166 -13.86 -12.53 4.65
CA ARG A 166 -13.66 -13.22 3.37
C ARG A 166 -12.32 -12.84 2.71
N VAL A 167 -12.16 -11.58 2.36
CA VAL A 167 -10.92 -11.07 1.73
C VAL A 167 -9.71 -11.17 2.66
N GLN A 168 -9.89 -10.88 3.95
CA GLN A 168 -8.82 -10.89 4.95
C GLN A 168 -8.22 -12.29 5.12
N THR A 169 -9.06 -13.31 5.26
CA THR A 169 -8.60 -14.69 5.46
C THR A 169 -7.85 -15.21 4.24
N VAL A 170 -8.32 -14.90 3.03
CA VAL A 170 -7.64 -15.29 1.80
C VAL A 170 -6.31 -14.54 1.64
N ALA A 171 -6.24 -13.27 2.03
CA ALA A 171 -4.97 -12.53 2.03
C ALA A 171 -3.94 -13.14 3.00
N VAL A 172 -4.37 -13.58 4.20
CA VAL A 172 -3.48 -14.30 5.14
C VAL A 172 -3.08 -15.65 4.56
N LYS A 173 -4.03 -16.39 3.93
CA LYS A 173 -3.74 -17.67 3.27
C LYS A 173 -2.65 -17.54 2.21
N ILE A 174 -2.71 -16.54 1.35
CA ILE A 174 -1.69 -16.29 0.32
C ILE A 174 -0.30 -16.13 0.95
N ILE A 175 -0.21 -15.41 2.08
CA ILE A 175 1.07 -15.26 2.81
C ILE A 175 1.51 -16.59 3.41
N CYS A 176 0.61 -17.33 4.09
CA CYS A 176 0.94 -18.63 4.69
C CYS A 176 1.40 -19.65 3.64
N ASP A 177 0.77 -19.68 2.47
CA ASP A 177 1.15 -20.57 1.38
C ASP A 177 2.58 -20.23 0.89
N ARG A 178 2.92 -18.94 0.74
CA ARG A 178 4.26 -18.47 0.39
C ARG A 178 5.30 -18.84 1.46
N GLU A 179 4.98 -18.72 2.73
CA GLU A 179 5.90 -19.13 3.82
C GLU A 179 6.15 -20.64 3.76
N LYS A 180 5.14 -21.45 3.44
CA LYS A 180 5.30 -22.90 3.22
C LYS A 180 6.16 -23.20 1.99
N GLU A 181 5.98 -22.47 0.88
CA GLU A 181 6.84 -22.59 -0.31
C GLU A 181 8.30 -22.32 0.04
N ILE A 182 8.56 -21.26 0.82
CA ILE A 182 9.90 -20.88 1.26
C ILE A 182 10.49 -21.95 2.17
N ALA A 183 9.73 -22.43 3.16
CA ALA A 183 10.19 -23.41 4.13
C ALA A 183 10.50 -24.78 3.49
N ASN A 184 9.76 -25.16 2.45
CA ASN A 184 9.92 -26.44 1.76
C ASN A 184 10.90 -26.35 0.57
N PHE A 185 11.46 -25.16 0.30
CA PHE A 185 12.34 -24.96 -0.83
C PHE A 185 13.69 -25.65 -0.61
N VAL A 186 14.12 -26.42 -1.59
CA VAL A 186 15.44 -27.08 -1.59
C VAL A 186 16.32 -26.37 -2.63
N PRO A 187 17.37 -25.66 -2.19
CA PRO A 187 18.30 -25.02 -3.11
C PRO A 187 18.99 -26.05 -4.02
N GLN A 188 19.01 -25.74 -5.30
CA GLN A 188 19.74 -26.55 -6.31
C GLN A 188 21.00 -25.82 -6.70
N GLU A 189 22.13 -26.54 -6.66
CA GLU A 189 23.44 -26.03 -7.10
C GLU A 189 23.48 -25.93 -8.62
N TYR A 190 24.03 -24.82 -9.09
CA TYR A 190 24.41 -24.65 -10.50
C TYR A 190 25.63 -23.74 -10.64
N TRP A 191 26.30 -23.84 -11.76
CA TRP A 191 27.53 -23.09 -12.04
C TRP A 191 27.39 -22.27 -13.31
N THR A 192 28.05 -21.10 -13.34
CA THR A 192 28.13 -20.26 -14.52
C THR A 192 29.61 -20.01 -14.90
N ILE A 193 29.87 -19.93 -16.18
CA ILE A 193 31.21 -19.68 -16.70
C ILE A 193 31.14 -18.52 -17.72
N THR A 194 31.95 -17.51 -17.49
CA THR A 194 32.05 -16.31 -18.33
C THR A 194 33.45 -16.18 -18.92
N ALA A 195 33.54 -16.06 -20.24
CA ALA A 195 34.76 -15.73 -20.93
C ALA A 195 34.84 -14.24 -21.27
N ARG A 196 35.96 -13.61 -20.96
CA ARG A 196 36.27 -12.24 -21.40
C ARG A 196 37.01 -12.33 -22.72
N LEU A 197 36.42 -11.78 -23.76
CA LEU A 197 36.85 -11.88 -25.12
C LEU A 197 37.14 -10.49 -25.71
N ARG A 198 37.97 -10.47 -26.75
CA ARG A 198 38.25 -9.29 -27.58
C ARG A 198 38.62 -9.72 -29.02
N GLU A 199 38.40 -8.87 -29.98
CA GLU A 199 38.79 -9.13 -31.37
C GLU A 199 40.30 -9.19 -31.51
N ASN A 200 41.02 -8.17 -30.99
CA ASN A 200 42.47 -8.03 -31.04
C ASN A 200 42.98 -7.34 -29.76
N ASP A 201 44.31 -7.20 -29.62
CA ASP A 201 44.91 -6.71 -28.36
C ASP A 201 44.57 -5.24 -28.01
N LYS A 202 44.09 -4.46 -28.97
CA LYS A 202 43.69 -3.05 -28.79
C LYS A 202 42.16 -2.88 -28.67
N ALA A 203 41.38 -3.93 -28.99
CA ALA A 203 39.93 -3.87 -29.00
C ALA A 203 39.33 -3.92 -27.56
N PRO A 204 38.15 -3.33 -27.34
CA PRO A 204 37.48 -3.40 -26.06
C PRO A 204 37.16 -4.84 -25.66
N VAL A 205 37.29 -5.12 -24.37
CA VAL A 205 36.99 -6.44 -23.79
C VAL A 205 35.50 -6.50 -23.44
N PHE A 206 34.88 -7.63 -23.76
CA PHE A 206 33.48 -7.89 -23.43
C PHE A 206 33.29 -9.28 -22.82
N ASP A 207 32.28 -9.46 -22.00
CA ASP A 207 31.94 -10.70 -21.32
C ASP A 207 30.98 -11.54 -22.20
N ALA A 208 31.22 -12.84 -22.28
CA ALA A 208 30.37 -13.82 -22.94
C ALA A 208 30.12 -15.03 -22.03
N ASP A 209 28.82 -15.30 -21.76
CA ASP A 209 28.42 -16.39 -20.89
C ASP A 209 28.17 -17.68 -21.66
N VAL A 210 28.64 -18.82 -21.14
CA VAL A 210 28.43 -20.13 -21.74
C VAL A 210 26.97 -20.53 -21.58
N ILE A 211 26.28 -20.85 -22.68
CA ILE A 211 24.85 -21.15 -22.68
C ILE A 211 24.47 -22.52 -23.23
N LYS A 212 25.30 -23.11 -24.15
CA LYS A 212 25.00 -24.41 -24.75
C LYS A 212 26.27 -25.22 -24.94
N PHE A 213 26.07 -26.54 -25.01
CA PHE A 213 27.09 -27.50 -25.48
C PHE A 213 26.47 -28.44 -26.53
N ASN A 214 27.14 -28.58 -27.70
CA ASN A 214 26.67 -29.36 -28.83
C ASN A 214 25.18 -29.09 -29.18
N GLY A 215 24.79 -27.79 -29.19
CA GLY A 215 23.45 -27.32 -29.54
C GLY A 215 22.40 -27.44 -28.45
N LYS A 216 22.64 -28.16 -27.34
CA LYS A 216 21.73 -28.31 -26.19
C LYS A 216 22.05 -27.28 -25.10
N LYS A 217 21.02 -26.84 -24.37
CA LYS A 217 21.20 -25.98 -23.20
C LYS A 217 22.16 -26.65 -22.23
N LEU A 218 23.19 -25.92 -21.81
CA LEU A 218 24.15 -26.42 -20.85
C LEU A 218 23.64 -26.15 -19.42
N GLU A 219 23.66 -27.21 -18.61
CA GLU A 219 23.41 -27.13 -17.18
C GLU A 219 24.64 -27.74 -16.48
N ILE A 220 25.30 -26.95 -15.67
CA ILE A 220 26.50 -27.35 -14.93
C ILE A 220 26.07 -27.44 -13.45
N ASN A 221 26.02 -28.65 -12.93
CA ASN A 221 25.41 -28.92 -11.62
C ASN A 221 26.42 -29.20 -10.50
N ASN A 222 27.71 -29.23 -10.83
CA ASN A 222 28.78 -29.51 -9.85
C ASN A 222 30.14 -28.95 -10.30
N ALA A 223 31.07 -28.88 -9.36
CA ALA A 223 32.42 -28.34 -9.59
C ALA A 223 33.25 -29.14 -10.60
N GLU A 224 33.04 -30.46 -10.73
CA GLU A 224 33.77 -31.30 -11.65
C GLU A 224 33.40 -30.98 -13.11
N GLU A 225 32.12 -30.85 -13.41
CA GLU A 225 31.60 -30.42 -14.71
C GLU A 225 32.07 -28.99 -15.05
N ALA A 226 32.08 -28.09 -14.05
CA ALA A 226 32.59 -26.73 -14.22
C ALA A 226 34.09 -26.73 -14.60
N ALA A 227 34.92 -27.48 -13.88
CA ALA A 227 36.36 -27.58 -14.12
C ALA A 227 36.66 -28.18 -15.51
N LYS A 228 35.91 -29.21 -15.93
CA LYS A 228 36.01 -29.82 -17.24
C LYS A 228 35.68 -28.81 -18.38
N THR A 229 34.63 -28.05 -18.19
CA THR A 229 34.20 -27.00 -19.12
C THR A 229 35.23 -25.89 -19.19
N GLU A 230 35.79 -25.44 -18.05
CA GLU A 230 36.86 -24.44 -18.02
C GLU A 230 38.11 -24.92 -18.75
N ALA A 231 38.54 -26.17 -18.52
CA ALA A 231 39.72 -26.74 -19.20
C ALA A 231 39.54 -26.73 -20.73
N SER A 232 38.38 -27.14 -21.23
CA SER A 232 38.04 -27.14 -22.64
C SER A 232 38.04 -25.74 -23.25
N LEU A 233 37.53 -24.75 -22.51
CA LEU A 233 37.42 -23.37 -22.99
C LEU A 233 38.76 -22.62 -22.96
N LYS A 234 39.72 -22.95 -22.08
CA LYS A 234 41.01 -22.30 -22.00
C LYS A 234 41.84 -22.49 -23.27
N GLU A 235 41.71 -23.62 -23.91
CA GLU A 235 42.48 -23.99 -25.12
C GLU A 235 41.67 -23.80 -26.41
N ALA A 236 40.43 -23.37 -26.32
CA ALA A 236 39.52 -23.27 -27.43
C ALA A 236 39.83 -22.06 -28.32
N ALA A 237 39.63 -22.24 -29.63
CA ALA A 237 39.53 -21.12 -30.58
C ALA A 237 38.08 -20.54 -30.51
N TYR A 238 37.96 -19.23 -30.36
CA TYR A 238 36.68 -18.53 -30.30
C TYR A 238 36.37 -17.87 -31.64
N VAL A 239 35.18 -18.11 -32.15
CA VAL A 239 34.74 -17.54 -33.43
C VAL A 239 33.28 -17.06 -33.30
N VAL A 240 32.98 -15.90 -33.86
CA VAL A 240 31.61 -15.39 -33.94
C VAL A 240 30.79 -16.26 -34.89
N GLU A 241 29.84 -17.02 -34.40
CA GLU A 241 28.91 -17.83 -35.19
C GLU A 241 27.76 -17.01 -35.76
N LYS A 242 27.24 -16.06 -34.94
CA LYS A 242 26.14 -15.20 -35.34
C LYS A 242 26.23 -13.85 -34.64
N ALA A 243 25.96 -12.80 -35.42
CA ALA A 243 25.90 -11.43 -34.95
C ALA A 243 24.53 -10.81 -35.27
N ASP A 244 23.83 -10.32 -34.27
CA ASP A 244 22.54 -9.64 -34.43
C ASP A 244 22.64 -8.24 -33.81
N LYS A 245 22.30 -7.22 -34.60
CA LYS A 245 22.19 -5.83 -34.14
C LYS A 245 20.81 -5.30 -34.50
N LYS A 246 20.03 -4.91 -33.47
CA LYS A 246 18.68 -4.40 -33.66
C LYS A 246 18.31 -3.30 -32.67
N GLU A 247 17.43 -2.44 -33.12
CA GLU A 247 16.81 -1.50 -32.22
C GLU A 247 15.74 -2.17 -31.38
N ARG A 248 15.77 -1.94 -30.07
CA ARG A 248 14.72 -2.34 -29.11
C ARG A 248 14.07 -1.11 -28.50
N LYS A 249 12.77 -1.01 -28.65
CA LYS A 249 11.97 0.02 -28.00
C LYS A 249 11.56 -0.42 -26.60
N ARG A 250 11.67 0.50 -25.63
CA ARG A 250 11.10 0.37 -24.30
C ARG A 250 9.98 1.37 -24.17
N ASN A 251 8.74 0.89 -24.10
CA ASN A 251 7.57 1.72 -24.00
C ASN A 251 7.41 2.25 -22.56
N PRO A 252 6.83 3.46 -22.39
CA PRO A 252 6.48 3.97 -21.09
C PRO A 252 5.38 3.11 -20.45
N LEU A 253 5.37 3.09 -19.12
CA LEU A 253 4.33 2.41 -18.35
C LEU A 253 3.04 3.23 -18.33
N PRO A 254 1.85 2.60 -18.15
CA PRO A 254 0.57 3.30 -18.04
C PRO A 254 0.55 4.27 -16.85
N PRO A 255 -0.35 5.25 -16.84
CA PRO A 255 -0.60 6.07 -15.67
C PRO A 255 -1.04 5.20 -14.49
N TYR A 256 -1.01 5.76 -13.27
CA TYR A 256 -1.28 4.97 -12.08
C TYR A 256 -2.75 4.59 -11.91
N THR A 257 -2.96 3.33 -11.56
CA THR A 257 -4.12 2.84 -10.82
C THR A 257 -3.82 2.90 -9.30
N THR A 258 -4.82 2.67 -8.46
CA THR A 258 -4.63 2.54 -6.99
C THR A 258 -3.56 1.51 -6.65
N SER A 259 -3.62 0.34 -7.28
CA SER A 259 -2.70 -0.76 -7.03
C SER A 259 -1.27 -0.40 -7.44
N SER A 260 -1.07 0.07 -8.66
CA SER A 260 0.26 0.41 -9.16
C SER A 260 0.88 1.60 -8.41
N LEU A 261 0.06 2.58 -7.96
CA LEU A 261 0.52 3.67 -7.11
C LEU A 261 0.99 3.15 -5.74
N GLN A 262 0.22 2.28 -5.10
CA GLN A 262 0.61 1.67 -3.83
C GLN A 262 1.91 0.88 -3.96
N GLN A 263 2.05 0.08 -5.02
CA GLN A 263 3.27 -0.71 -5.28
C GLN A 263 4.50 0.18 -5.43
N ASP A 264 4.43 1.22 -6.25
CA ASP A 264 5.57 2.11 -6.48
C ASP A 264 5.88 3.00 -5.27
N ALA A 265 4.87 3.45 -4.53
CA ALA A 265 5.08 4.20 -3.29
C ALA A 265 5.79 3.35 -2.21
N VAL A 266 5.44 2.06 -2.09
CA VAL A 266 6.15 1.13 -1.18
C VAL A 266 7.59 0.92 -1.65
N LYS A 267 7.81 0.66 -2.95
CA LYS A 267 9.14 0.35 -3.50
C LYS A 267 10.07 1.56 -3.51
N LYS A 268 9.60 2.70 -4.03
CA LYS A 268 10.42 3.89 -4.31
C LYS A 268 10.48 4.89 -3.14
N LEU A 269 9.36 5.07 -2.42
CA LEU A 269 9.24 6.06 -1.35
C LEU A 269 9.30 5.46 0.05
N ASN A 270 9.27 4.14 0.16
CA ASN A 270 9.18 3.40 1.43
C ASN A 270 7.94 3.82 2.27
N PHE A 271 6.83 4.11 1.60
CA PHE A 271 5.54 4.40 2.23
C PHE A 271 4.75 3.10 2.42
N SER A 272 3.97 2.98 3.49
CA SER A 272 2.97 1.92 3.59
C SER A 272 1.79 2.21 2.67
N THR A 273 1.04 1.18 2.28
CA THR A 273 -0.20 1.34 1.50
C THR A 273 -1.17 2.30 2.19
N LYS A 274 -1.32 2.20 3.51
CA LYS A 274 -2.14 3.12 4.32
C LYS A 274 -1.68 4.57 4.24
N LYS A 275 -0.36 4.81 4.36
CA LYS A 275 0.20 6.18 4.25
C LYS A 275 0.01 6.72 2.83
N THR A 276 0.22 5.89 1.82
CA THR A 276 0.01 6.27 0.41
C THR A 276 -1.41 6.73 0.17
N MET A 277 -2.42 5.95 0.60
CA MET A 277 -3.82 6.31 0.41
C MET A 277 -4.24 7.54 1.22
N LEU A 278 -3.71 7.72 2.43
CA LEU A 278 -3.95 8.93 3.23
C LEU A 278 -3.44 10.19 2.51
N LEU A 279 -2.24 10.15 1.97
CA LEU A 279 -1.64 11.27 1.24
C LEU A 279 -2.36 11.53 -0.09
N ALA A 280 -2.72 10.47 -0.82
CA ALA A 280 -3.49 10.58 -2.06
C ALA A 280 -4.86 11.23 -1.80
N GLN A 281 -5.57 10.84 -0.73
CA GLN A 281 -6.82 11.47 -0.31
C GLN A 281 -6.64 12.97 -0.04
N GLN A 282 -5.57 13.36 0.65
CA GLN A 282 -5.29 14.78 0.91
C GLN A 282 -5.02 15.58 -0.37
N LEU A 283 -4.28 15.00 -1.31
CA LEU A 283 -4.00 15.62 -2.60
C LEU A 283 -5.26 15.75 -3.46
N TYR A 284 -6.18 14.79 -3.40
CA TYR A 284 -7.46 14.82 -4.10
C TYR A 284 -8.43 15.84 -3.50
N GLU A 285 -8.60 15.85 -2.15
CA GLU A 285 -9.59 16.69 -1.47
C GLU A 285 -9.26 18.19 -1.53
N GLY A 286 -8.01 18.53 -1.77
CA GLY A 286 -7.56 19.88 -2.00
C GLY A 286 -6.47 20.36 -1.05
N VAL A 287 -5.48 20.98 -1.65
CA VAL A 287 -4.36 21.67 -0.97
C VAL A 287 -4.38 23.14 -1.36
N ASN A 288 -4.09 24.01 -0.40
CA ASN A 288 -3.97 25.44 -0.67
C ASN A 288 -2.66 25.71 -1.44
N VAL A 289 -2.77 26.15 -2.68
CA VAL A 289 -1.66 26.47 -3.58
C VAL A 289 -1.47 27.99 -3.76
N GLY A 290 -1.64 28.74 -2.72
CA GLY A 290 -1.43 30.20 -2.71
C GLY A 290 -2.58 30.97 -3.36
N LYS A 291 -2.28 31.87 -4.30
CA LYS A 291 -3.31 32.74 -4.95
C LYS A 291 -4.44 31.94 -5.62
N GLY A 292 -4.21 30.71 -6.03
CA GLY A 292 -5.23 29.79 -6.58
C GLY A 292 -6.18 29.20 -5.53
N GLY A 293 -5.95 29.43 -4.24
CA GLY A 293 -6.74 28.85 -3.16
C GLY A 293 -6.51 27.36 -2.99
N ALA A 294 -7.46 26.68 -2.34
CA ALA A 294 -7.44 25.23 -2.21
C ALA A 294 -7.99 24.58 -3.49
N VAL A 295 -7.28 23.58 -4.03
CA VAL A 295 -7.66 22.82 -5.24
C VAL A 295 -7.18 21.38 -5.13
N GLY A 296 -7.92 20.43 -5.66
CA GLY A 296 -7.46 19.05 -5.82
C GLY A 296 -6.29 19.01 -6.78
N LEU A 297 -5.20 18.36 -6.37
CA LEU A 297 -3.99 18.26 -7.16
C LEU A 297 -3.94 17.00 -8.02
N ILE A 298 -4.72 15.98 -7.67
CA ILE A 298 -4.83 14.72 -8.42
C ILE A 298 -6.29 14.36 -8.65
N THR A 299 -6.54 13.51 -9.63
CA THR A 299 -7.84 12.87 -9.86
C THR A 299 -8.17 11.88 -8.75
N TYR A 300 -9.38 11.34 -8.75
CA TYR A 300 -9.83 10.37 -7.77
C TYR A 300 -8.89 9.17 -7.68
N MET A 301 -8.44 8.86 -6.46
CA MET A 301 -7.33 7.91 -6.25
C MET A 301 -7.77 6.45 -6.09
N ARG A 302 -9.08 6.16 -6.02
CA ARG A 302 -9.58 4.78 -5.97
C ARG A 302 -10.09 4.38 -7.34
N THR A 303 -9.18 3.96 -8.20
CA THR A 303 -9.44 3.57 -9.57
C THR A 303 -8.56 2.42 -10.00
N ASP A 304 -9.07 1.55 -10.83
CA ASP A 304 -8.36 0.50 -11.56
C ASP A 304 -8.21 0.83 -13.06
N SER A 305 -8.74 1.98 -13.48
CA SER A 305 -8.63 2.48 -14.84
C SER A 305 -7.25 3.09 -15.11
N VAL A 306 -6.73 2.88 -16.31
CA VAL A 306 -5.54 3.54 -16.86
C VAL A 306 -5.90 4.57 -17.94
N ARG A 307 -7.19 4.85 -18.11
CA ARG A 307 -7.68 5.81 -19.12
C ARG A 307 -7.32 7.25 -18.72
N LEU A 308 -6.99 8.05 -19.71
CA LEU A 308 -6.87 9.50 -19.59
C LEU A 308 -7.96 10.15 -20.44
N SER A 309 -8.54 11.26 -19.98
CA SER A 309 -9.47 12.04 -20.81
C SER A 309 -8.75 12.69 -22.00
N ASP A 310 -9.49 12.99 -23.05
CA ASP A 310 -8.94 13.61 -24.25
C ASP A 310 -8.34 14.99 -23.92
N VAL A 311 -8.97 15.74 -23.03
CA VAL A 311 -8.46 17.04 -22.55
C VAL A 311 -7.11 16.89 -21.86
N ALA A 312 -7.00 15.96 -20.89
CA ALA A 312 -5.75 15.71 -20.19
C ALA A 312 -4.65 15.21 -21.14
N THR A 313 -5.02 14.37 -22.11
CA THR A 313 -4.07 13.87 -23.11
C THR A 313 -3.55 15.00 -24.01
N ALA A 314 -4.42 15.90 -24.46
CA ALA A 314 -4.02 17.05 -25.26
C ALA A 314 -3.09 18.01 -24.48
N GLU A 315 -3.43 18.31 -23.22
CA GLU A 315 -2.60 19.13 -22.34
C GLU A 315 -1.22 18.51 -22.12
N LEU A 316 -1.15 17.20 -21.84
CA LEU A 316 0.10 16.48 -21.66
C LEU A 316 0.98 16.54 -22.90
N ARG A 317 0.44 16.30 -24.07
CA ARG A 317 1.19 16.34 -25.33
C ARG A 317 1.71 17.75 -25.65
N SER A 318 0.92 18.78 -25.42
CA SER A 318 1.33 20.18 -25.55
C SER A 318 2.46 20.51 -24.59
N PHE A 319 2.33 20.13 -23.31
CA PHE A 319 3.35 20.32 -22.29
C PHE A 319 4.67 19.59 -22.62
N ILE A 320 4.59 18.34 -23.06
CA ILE A 320 5.77 17.57 -23.46
C ILE A 320 6.52 18.26 -24.59
N GLY A 321 5.78 18.69 -25.64
CA GLY A 321 6.37 19.38 -26.79
C GLY A 321 7.03 20.71 -26.44
N SER A 322 6.41 21.50 -25.59
CA SER A 322 6.95 22.80 -25.17
C SER A 322 8.12 22.70 -24.19
N THR A 323 8.13 21.69 -23.32
CA THR A 323 9.10 21.57 -22.21
C THR A 323 10.30 20.71 -22.57
N TYR A 324 10.09 19.62 -23.29
CA TYR A 324 11.14 18.63 -23.59
C TYR A 324 11.55 18.60 -25.08
N GLY A 325 10.72 19.12 -25.96
CA GLY A 325 10.95 19.15 -27.41
C GLY A 325 9.96 18.25 -28.16
N ALA A 326 9.71 18.59 -29.43
CA ALA A 326 8.78 17.87 -30.31
C ALA A 326 9.21 16.40 -30.53
N GLU A 327 10.49 16.12 -30.46
CA GLU A 327 11.06 14.77 -30.59
C GLU A 327 10.61 13.80 -29.50
N TYR A 328 10.18 14.30 -28.32
CA TYR A 328 9.66 13.50 -27.21
C TYR A 328 8.16 13.20 -27.34
N VAL A 329 7.45 13.86 -28.26
CA VAL A 329 6.02 13.62 -28.50
C VAL A 329 5.87 12.47 -29.51
N PRO A 330 5.18 11.37 -29.17
CA PRO A 330 4.93 10.29 -30.13
C PRO A 330 3.97 10.74 -31.23
N ALA A 331 4.03 10.14 -32.42
CA ALA A 331 3.16 10.49 -33.54
C ALA A 331 1.65 10.33 -33.21
N GLY A 332 1.29 9.23 -32.55
CA GLY A 332 -0.05 8.98 -32.03
C GLY A 332 -0.10 9.13 -30.51
N VAL A 333 -1.31 9.06 -29.93
CA VAL A 333 -1.53 8.99 -28.51
C VAL A 333 -1.12 7.61 -28.00
N ASN A 334 -0.39 7.54 -26.89
CA ASN A 334 -0.16 6.28 -26.22
C ASN A 334 -1.44 5.83 -25.53
N VAL A 335 -2.06 4.78 -26.04
CA VAL A 335 -3.28 4.18 -25.48
C VAL A 335 -2.93 2.98 -24.64
N TYR A 336 -3.54 2.88 -23.47
CA TYR A 336 -3.38 1.76 -22.54
C TYR A 336 -4.71 1.07 -22.32
N SER A 337 -4.76 -0.25 -22.42
CA SER A 337 -5.97 -1.01 -22.18
C SER A 337 -6.13 -1.27 -20.67
N SER A 338 -7.28 -0.94 -20.12
CA SER A 338 -7.70 -1.39 -18.81
C SER A 338 -8.00 -2.90 -18.85
N LYS A 339 -7.98 -3.57 -17.70
CA LYS A 339 -8.45 -4.97 -17.59
C LYS A 339 -9.93 -5.02 -17.94
N LYS A 340 -10.42 -6.16 -18.46
CA LYS A 340 -11.82 -6.35 -18.90
C LYS A 340 -12.89 -5.92 -17.89
N ASN A 341 -12.58 -5.96 -16.58
CA ASN A 341 -13.50 -5.64 -15.48
C ASN A 341 -13.12 -4.31 -14.79
N ALA A 342 -12.34 -3.43 -15.43
CA ALA A 342 -12.09 -2.10 -14.90
C ALA A 342 -13.33 -1.22 -15.11
N GLN A 343 -13.71 -0.45 -14.10
CA GLN A 343 -14.80 0.54 -14.23
C GLN A 343 -14.39 1.60 -15.25
N ASP A 344 -14.86 1.47 -16.49
CA ASP A 344 -14.50 2.36 -17.60
C ASP A 344 -14.92 3.82 -17.40
N ALA A 345 -15.82 4.06 -16.45
CA ALA A 345 -16.24 5.41 -16.08
C ALA A 345 -15.14 6.23 -15.39
N HIS A 346 -14.12 5.57 -14.80
CA HIS A 346 -13.06 6.24 -14.07
C HIS A 346 -11.88 6.63 -14.95
N GLU A 347 -11.18 7.69 -14.55
CA GLU A 347 -9.84 8.03 -15.06
C GLU A 347 -8.74 7.42 -14.18
N ALA A 348 -7.54 7.33 -14.75
CA ALA A 348 -6.32 7.03 -14.01
C ALA A 348 -5.98 8.14 -12.99
N ILE A 349 -5.12 7.80 -12.02
CA ILE A 349 -4.59 8.78 -11.07
C ILE A 349 -3.57 9.66 -11.81
N ARG A 350 -3.92 10.93 -12.00
CA ARG A 350 -3.11 11.95 -12.70
C ARG A 350 -3.15 13.29 -11.97
N PRO A 351 -2.21 14.20 -12.21
CA PRO A 351 -2.37 15.58 -11.77
C PRO A 351 -3.58 16.23 -12.47
N THR A 352 -4.30 17.10 -11.77
CA THR A 352 -5.44 17.85 -12.32
C THR A 352 -5.02 18.95 -13.31
N SER A 353 -3.75 19.28 -13.37
CA SER A 353 -3.11 20.12 -14.39
C SER A 353 -1.63 19.78 -14.45
N VAL A 354 -1.11 19.52 -15.63
CA VAL A 354 0.31 19.21 -15.87
C VAL A 354 1.21 20.41 -15.58
N GLU A 355 0.71 21.63 -15.71
CA GLU A 355 1.42 22.87 -15.45
C GLU A 355 1.77 23.06 -13.95
N ARG A 356 1.09 22.34 -13.06
CA ARG A 356 1.44 22.30 -11.65
C ARG A 356 2.60 21.31 -11.43
N THR A 357 3.79 21.67 -11.94
CA THR A 357 4.97 20.81 -11.78
C THR A 357 5.30 20.62 -10.29
N PRO A 358 6.01 19.53 -9.92
CA PRO A 358 6.44 19.31 -8.54
C PRO A 358 7.17 20.51 -7.93
N GLU A 359 7.98 21.20 -8.73
CA GLU A 359 8.73 22.40 -8.31
C GLU A 359 7.79 23.57 -8.01
N ALA A 360 6.79 23.79 -8.85
CA ALA A 360 5.83 24.87 -8.68
C ALA A 360 4.98 24.73 -7.40
N VAL A 361 4.65 23.49 -7.02
CA VAL A 361 3.82 23.23 -5.83
C VAL A 361 4.61 22.87 -4.57
N ALA A 362 5.93 22.75 -4.65
CA ALA A 362 6.80 22.27 -3.55
C ALA A 362 6.62 23.05 -2.25
N GLN A 363 6.47 24.36 -2.32
CA GLN A 363 6.32 25.22 -1.16
C GLN A 363 5.00 25.06 -0.41
N TYR A 364 3.98 24.48 -1.05
CA TYR A 364 2.64 24.29 -0.50
C TYR A 364 2.41 22.88 0.07
N LEU A 365 3.30 21.94 -0.26
CA LEU A 365 3.17 20.54 0.10
C LEU A 365 4.09 20.15 1.25
N THR A 366 3.65 19.25 2.10
CA THR A 366 4.56 18.55 3.01
C THR A 366 5.55 17.69 2.21
N LYS A 367 6.71 17.38 2.79
CA LYS A 367 7.72 16.54 2.12
C LYS A 367 7.15 15.22 1.58
N ASP A 368 6.26 14.58 2.33
CA ASP A 368 5.68 13.30 1.93
C ASP A 368 4.61 13.47 0.84
N GLN A 369 3.80 14.52 0.91
CA GLN A 369 2.86 14.87 -0.16
C GLN A 369 3.60 15.19 -1.46
N LEU A 370 4.68 15.96 -1.38
CA LEU A 370 5.50 16.30 -2.55
C LEU A 370 6.10 15.06 -3.20
N LYS A 371 6.65 14.14 -2.41
CA LYS A 371 7.20 12.87 -2.94
C LYS A 371 6.13 12.06 -3.69
N LEU A 372 4.93 11.92 -3.11
CA LEU A 372 3.85 11.17 -3.76
C LEU A 372 3.35 11.90 -5.01
N TYR A 373 3.16 13.21 -4.93
CA TYR A 373 2.75 14.02 -6.08
C TYR A 373 3.77 13.95 -7.22
N THR A 374 5.07 14.07 -6.91
CA THR A 374 6.16 13.94 -7.90
C THR A 374 6.13 12.57 -8.59
N LEU A 375 5.85 11.51 -7.83
CA LEU A 375 5.74 10.15 -8.37
C LEU A 375 4.58 10.06 -9.37
N ILE A 376 3.41 10.61 -9.02
CA ILE A 376 2.21 10.63 -9.86
C ILE A 376 2.46 11.48 -11.12
N TRP A 377 2.97 12.70 -10.93
CA TRP A 377 3.21 13.65 -12.02
C TRP A 377 4.20 13.08 -13.05
N LYS A 378 5.37 12.60 -12.61
CA LYS A 378 6.38 12.00 -13.49
C LYS A 378 5.82 10.82 -14.29
N ARG A 379 5.06 9.93 -13.66
CA ARG A 379 4.44 8.78 -14.33
C ARG A 379 3.42 9.21 -15.39
N THR A 380 2.61 10.21 -15.07
CA THR A 380 1.58 10.73 -15.99
C THR A 380 2.21 11.41 -17.19
N VAL A 381 3.23 12.25 -17.01
CA VAL A 381 3.93 12.86 -18.16
C VAL A 381 4.64 11.79 -18.98
N ALA A 382 5.39 10.90 -18.32
CA ALA A 382 6.12 9.82 -18.98
C ALA A 382 5.23 8.92 -19.84
N CYS A 383 3.98 8.64 -19.39
CA CYS A 383 3.08 7.75 -20.12
C CYS A 383 2.69 8.28 -21.52
N GLN A 384 2.73 9.59 -21.74
CA GLN A 384 2.45 10.20 -23.04
C GLN A 384 3.72 10.62 -23.81
N MET A 385 4.91 10.26 -23.31
CA MET A 385 6.18 10.48 -24.00
C MET A 385 6.52 9.33 -24.97
N LYS A 386 7.44 9.61 -25.87
CA LYS A 386 7.98 8.63 -26.82
C LYS A 386 8.76 7.53 -26.09
N ALA A 387 8.74 6.33 -26.64
CA ALA A 387 9.51 5.20 -26.13
C ALA A 387 11.01 5.50 -26.12
N ALA A 388 11.72 4.96 -25.14
CA ALA A 388 13.18 4.91 -25.18
C ALA A 388 13.64 3.86 -26.21
N VAL A 389 14.73 4.16 -26.90
CA VAL A 389 15.29 3.29 -27.95
C VAL A 389 16.70 2.88 -27.57
N TYR A 390 16.94 1.58 -27.62
CA TYR A 390 18.25 0.98 -27.38
C TYR A 390 18.76 0.30 -28.64
N ASP A 391 20.04 0.49 -28.95
CA ASP A 391 20.78 -0.38 -29.87
C ASP A 391 21.24 -1.62 -29.09
N VAL A 392 20.72 -2.78 -29.45
CA VAL A 392 21.03 -4.07 -28.80
C VAL A 392 21.92 -4.88 -29.77
N THR A 393 23.12 -5.22 -29.31
CA THR A 393 24.02 -6.15 -29.98
C THR A 393 24.01 -7.49 -29.25
N THR A 394 23.86 -8.57 -30.00
CA THR A 394 23.97 -9.94 -29.45
C THR A 394 24.92 -10.73 -30.36
N LEU A 395 25.95 -11.31 -29.76
CA LEU A 395 26.87 -12.22 -30.42
C LEU A 395 26.65 -13.65 -29.88
N LEU A 396 26.56 -14.62 -30.76
CA LEU A 396 26.72 -16.03 -30.43
C LEU A 396 28.12 -16.45 -30.90
N ILE A 397 28.87 -17.07 -30.00
CA ILE A 397 30.30 -17.36 -30.17
C ILE A 397 30.50 -18.85 -29.95
N GLY A 398 31.09 -19.51 -30.91
CA GLY A 398 31.45 -20.92 -30.83
C GLY A 398 32.86 -21.10 -30.26
N ALA A 399 33.04 -22.10 -29.40
CA ALA A 399 34.32 -22.49 -28.85
C ALA A 399 34.30 -23.96 -28.38
N ALA A 400 35.05 -24.86 -29.02
CA ALA A 400 35.19 -26.29 -28.66
C ALA A 400 33.82 -27.02 -28.41
N GLY A 401 32.85 -26.78 -29.29
CA GLY A 401 31.48 -27.34 -29.16
C GLY A 401 30.56 -26.59 -28.17
N TYR A 402 31.10 -25.63 -27.42
CA TYR A 402 30.32 -24.72 -26.58
C TYR A 402 29.87 -23.53 -27.40
N GLN A 403 28.67 -23.03 -27.04
CA GLN A 403 28.18 -21.76 -27.55
C GLN A 403 28.08 -20.75 -26.38
N LEU A 404 28.72 -19.62 -26.55
CA LEU A 404 28.66 -18.50 -25.61
C LEU A 404 27.80 -17.38 -26.19
N ARG A 405 27.23 -16.58 -25.28
CA ARG A 405 26.42 -15.41 -25.64
C ARG A 405 26.99 -14.16 -24.99
N ALA A 406 27.30 -13.18 -25.81
CA ALA A 406 27.55 -11.81 -25.39
C ALA A 406 26.37 -10.94 -25.78
N GLY A 407 25.90 -10.11 -24.86
CA GLY A 407 24.78 -9.19 -25.10
C GLY A 407 25.04 -7.83 -24.49
N GLY A 408 24.84 -6.79 -25.30
CA GLY A 408 24.98 -5.40 -24.91
C GLY A 408 23.77 -4.57 -25.34
N ALA A 409 23.49 -3.49 -24.62
CA ALA A 409 22.47 -2.53 -24.99
C ALA A 409 22.98 -1.12 -24.67
N VAL A 410 22.93 -0.25 -25.66
CA VAL A 410 23.32 1.16 -25.54
C VAL A 410 22.11 2.03 -25.78
N LEU A 411 21.88 3.00 -24.91
CA LEU A 411 20.77 3.93 -25.05
C LEU A 411 21.00 4.89 -26.21
N LYS A 412 20.15 4.79 -27.24
CA LYS A 412 20.19 5.64 -28.44
C LYS A 412 19.33 6.89 -28.31
N PHE A 413 18.15 6.75 -27.68
CA PHE A 413 17.21 7.82 -27.40
C PHE A 413 16.52 7.58 -26.06
N ASP A 414 16.61 8.55 -25.17
CA ASP A 414 16.12 8.41 -23.79
C ASP A 414 14.59 8.41 -23.68
N GLY A 415 13.87 9.11 -24.56
CA GLY A 415 12.40 9.15 -24.55
C GLY A 415 11.85 9.48 -23.17
N PHE A 416 10.91 8.67 -22.70
CA PHE A 416 10.29 8.86 -21.37
C PHE A 416 11.27 8.72 -20.20
N LEU A 417 12.42 8.10 -20.39
CA LEU A 417 13.48 7.96 -19.36
C LEU A 417 14.09 9.31 -18.96
N LYS A 418 13.87 10.36 -19.75
CA LYS A 418 14.21 11.74 -19.43
C LYS A 418 13.70 12.17 -18.04
N LEU A 419 12.56 11.60 -17.62
CA LEU A 419 11.93 11.87 -16.31
C LEU A 419 12.38 10.92 -15.19
N SER A 420 13.16 9.89 -15.52
CA SER A 420 13.64 8.90 -14.56
C SER A 420 14.75 9.48 -13.68
N ASP A 421 14.79 9.06 -12.44
CA ASP A 421 15.84 9.49 -11.52
C ASP A 421 17.18 8.79 -11.91
N LYS A 422 18.30 9.49 -11.72
CA LYS A 422 19.64 8.94 -11.99
C LYS A 422 19.90 7.57 -11.34
N LYS A 423 19.26 7.28 -10.20
CA LYS A 423 19.34 5.98 -9.53
C LYS A 423 18.60 4.87 -10.26
N GLU A 424 17.48 5.19 -10.92
CA GLU A 424 16.74 4.22 -11.74
C GLU A 424 17.52 3.85 -13.01
N LEU A 425 18.22 4.82 -13.59
CA LEU A 425 19.09 4.61 -14.74
C LEU A 425 20.40 3.91 -14.38
N ALA A 426 20.97 4.17 -13.20
CA ALA A 426 22.22 3.55 -12.76
C ALA A 426 22.13 2.03 -12.51
N GLY A 427 20.92 1.49 -12.33
CA GLY A 427 20.68 0.04 -12.25
C GLY A 427 20.80 -0.67 -13.61
N GLU A 428 20.65 0.05 -14.70
CA GLU A 428 20.84 -0.43 -16.06
C GLU A 428 22.27 -0.04 -16.53
N LYS A 429 23.27 -0.80 -16.09
CA LYS A 429 24.62 -0.61 -16.62
C LYS A 429 24.57 -0.87 -18.12
N GLU A 430 24.84 0.16 -18.90
CA GLU A 430 25.09 0.00 -20.33
C GLU A 430 26.25 -0.96 -20.47
N LYS A 431 25.99 -2.16 -21.01
CA LYS A 431 27.03 -3.09 -21.45
C LYS A 431 27.22 -2.82 -22.93
N GLU A 432 28.36 -2.32 -23.28
CA GLU A 432 28.74 -2.17 -24.68
C GLU A 432 29.37 -3.48 -25.17
N VAL A 433 28.77 -4.08 -26.20
CA VAL A 433 29.32 -5.20 -26.92
C VAL A 433 29.52 -4.75 -28.36
N PRO A 434 30.76 -4.79 -28.91
CA PRO A 434 31.02 -4.37 -30.28
C PRO A 434 30.28 -5.26 -31.27
N TYR A 435 29.79 -4.69 -32.35
CA TYR A 435 29.27 -5.49 -33.45
C TYR A 435 30.46 -6.08 -34.24
N LEU A 436 30.55 -7.40 -34.27
CA LEU A 436 31.59 -8.14 -34.98
C LEU A 436 30.91 -9.06 -35.99
N PRO A 437 31.34 -9.05 -37.28
CA PRO A 437 30.79 -9.92 -38.32
C PRO A 437 30.92 -11.41 -37.96
N GLU A 438 30.06 -12.23 -38.55
CA GLU A 438 30.17 -13.68 -38.48
C GLU A 438 31.55 -14.14 -39.01
N GLN A 439 32.07 -15.24 -38.47
CA GLN A 439 33.40 -15.80 -38.71
C GLN A 439 34.58 -14.94 -38.21
N THR A 440 34.32 -13.85 -37.45
CA THR A 440 35.39 -13.07 -36.82
C THR A 440 36.06 -13.92 -35.72
N PRO A 441 37.39 -14.16 -35.79
CA PRO A 441 38.10 -14.83 -34.71
C PRO A 441 38.28 -13.91 -33.53
N LEU A 442 38.13 -14.49 -32.32
CA LEU A 442 38.26 -13.75 -31.08
C LEU A 442 39.41 -14.30 -30.24
N LYS A 443 40.07 -13.41 -29.49
CA LYS A 443 41.09 -13.77 -28.52
C LYS A 443 40.48 -13.87 -27.12
N LEU A 444 40.79 -14.95 -26.42
CA LEU A 444 40.49 -15.06 -24.99
C LEU A 444 41.40 -14.09 -24.23
N HIS A 445 40.80 -13.06 -23.63
CA HIS A 445 41.54 -12.17 -22.73
C HIS A 445 41.70 -12.81 -21.34
N LYS A 446 40.60 -13.38 -20.81
CA LYS A 446 40.61 -14.09 -19.55
C LYS A 446 39.37 -14.98 -19.44
N LEU A 447 39.55 -16.23 -19.03
CA LEU A 447 38.43 -17.04 -18.57
C LEU A 447 38.20 -16.70 -17.08
N MET A 448 37.01 -16.27 -16.72
CA MET A 448 36.67 -16.02 -15.33
C MET A 448 36.52 -17.37 -14.60
N PRO A 449 36.93 -17.47 -13.32
CA PRO A 449 36.67 -18.67 -12.55
C PRO A 449 35.19 -19.00 -12.60
N ALA A 450 34.87 -20.29 -12.68
CA ALA A 450 33.49 -20.72 -12.62
C ALA A 450 32.87 -20.30 -11.27
N GLU A 451 31.68 -19.69 -11.35
CA GLU A 451 30.97 -19.20 -10.16
C GLU A 451 29.89 -20.19 -9.74
N GLN A 452 29.95 -20.62 -8.47
CA GLN A 452 28.95 -21.47 -7.84
C GLN A 452 27.73 -20.63 -7.43
N HIS A 453 26.55 -21.11 -7.75
CA HIS A 453 25.28 -20.51 -7.41
C HIS A 453 24.34 -21.57 -6.84
N PHE A 454 23.38 -21.12 -6.07
CA PHE A 454 22.25 -21.92 -5.64
C PHE A 454 20.95 -21.21 -6.05
N THR A 455 19.96 -21.99 -6.45
CA THR A 455 18.62 -21.42 -6.67
C THR A 455 18.09 -20.86 -5.36
N GLU A 456 17.37 -19.74 -5.43
CA GLU A 456 16.80 -19.07 -4.27
C GLU A 456 15.30 -19.38 -4.15
N PRO A 457 14.76 -19.45 -2.92
CA PRO A 457 13.32 -19.57 -2.73
C PRO A 457 12.58 -18.33 -3.26
N PRO A 458 11.27 -18.44 -3.53
CA PRO A 458 10.48 -17.26 -3.86
C PRO A 458 10.57 -16.24 -2.71
N PRO A 459 10.63 -14.93 -2.99
CA PRO A 459 10.77 -13.93 -1.95
C PRO A 459 9.49 -13.84 -1.10
N HIS A 460 9.66 -13.51 0.18
CA HIS A 460 8.54 -13.15 1.05
C HIS A 460 7.71 -12.01 0.45
N PHE A 461 6.42 -12.00 0.74
CA PHE A 461 5.59 -10.87 0.35
C PHE A 461 6.02 -9.58 1.07
N THR A 462 5.91 -8.48 0.36
CA THR A 462 5.89 -7.11 0.90
C THR A 462 4.48 -6.54 0.72
N GLU A 463 4.16 -5.38 1.30
CA GLU A 463 2.87 -4.73 1.01
C GLU A 463 2.68 -4.53 -0.50
N ALA A 464 3.74 -4.15 -1.24
CA ALA A 464 3.68 -3.93 -2.68
C ALA A 464 3.38 -5.21 -3.46
N THR A 465 4.08 -6.30 -3.15
CA THR A 465 3.89 -7.58 -3.87
C THR A 465 2.60 -8.26 -3.48
N LEU A 466 2.12 -8.08 -2.23
CA LEU A 466 0.80 -8.56 -1.82
C LEU A 466 -0.33 -7.82 -2.52
N VAL A 467 -0.26 -6.49 -2.65
CA VAL A 467 -1.25 -5.72 -3.43
C VAL A 467 -1.28 -6.19 -4.88
N LYS A 468 -0.11 -6.41 -5.48
CA LYS A 468 -0.01 -6.94 -6.85
C LYS A 468 -0.67 -8.32 -6.97
N GLU A 469 -0.36 -9.24 -6.05
CA GLU A 469 -0.92 -10.59 -6.02
C GLU A 469 -2.45 -10.59 -5.86
N LEU A 470 -2.97 -9.74 -4.95
CA LEU A 470 -4.41 -9.58 -4.76
C LEU A 470 -5.10 -9.07 -6.03
N GLU A 471 -4.52 -8.07 -6.68
CA GLU A 471 -5.03 -7.52 -7.94
C GLU A 471 -5.00 -8.54 -9.08
N GLU A 472 -3.89 -9.27 -9.24
CA GLU A 472 -3.73 -10.29 -10.30
C GLU A 472 -4.71 -11.45 -10.14
N LYS A 473 -5.03 -11.79 -8.89
CA LYS A 473 -6.00 -12.84 -8.54
C LYS A 473 -7.44 -12.33 -8.44
N GLY A 474 -7.71 -11.06 -8.69
CA GLY A 474 -9.05 -10.47 -8.62
C GLY A 474 -9.62 -10.32 -7.20
N ILE A 475 -8.78 -10.41 -6.17
CA ILE A 475 -9.18 -10.38 -4.76
C ILE A 475 -9.19 -8.95 -4.22
N GLY A 476 -10.35 -8.46 -3.85
CA GLY A 476 -10.53 -7.07 -3.41
C GLY A 476 -10.59 -6.09 -4.58
N ARG A 477 -10.69 -4.81 -4.24
CA ARG A 477 -10.82 -3.69 -5.19
C ARG A 477 -10.02 -2.50 -4.67
N PRO A 478 -9.83 -1.41 -5.45
CA PRO A 478 -9.06 -0.23 -5.04
C PRO A 478 -9.35 0.29 -3.63
N SER A 479 -10.60 0.21 -3.18
CA SER A 479 -11.01 0.65 -1.84
C SER A 479 -10.58 -0.30 -0.72
N THR A 480 -10.20 -1.55 -0.99
CA THR A 480 -10.01 -2.60 0.03
C THR A 480 -8.59 -3.11 0.21
N TYR A 481 -7.69 -2.91 -0.74
CA TYR A 481 -6.30 -3.41 -0.61
C TYR A 481 -5.63 -2.94 0.68
N SER A 482 -5.54 -1.62 0.86
CA SER A 482 -4.90 -1.03 2.05
C SER A 482 -5.62 -1.35 3.37
N PRO A 483 -6.97 -1.27 3.48
CA PRO A 483 -7.70 -1.69 4.69
C PRO A 483 -7.50 -3.16 5.04
N THR A 484 -7.46 -4.07 4.06
CA THR A 484 -7.23 -5.50 4.28
C THR A 484 -5.86 -5.74 4.90
N ILE A 485 -4.79 -5.20 4.30
CA ILE A 485 -3.42 -5.34 4.81
C ILE A 485 -3.31 -4.77 6.22
N GLN A 486 -3.89 -3.59 6.46
CA GLN A 486 -3.86 -2.98 7.79
C GLN A 486 -4.61 -3.84 8.82
N THR A 487 -5.75 -4.42 8.46
CA THR A 487 -6.55 -5.24 9.38
C THR A 487 -5.82 -6.52 9.77
N ILE A 488 -5.22 -7.25 8.84
CA ILE A 488 -4.51 -8.49 9.14
C ILE A 488 -3.25 -8.24 9.98
N LEU A 489 -2.60 -7.08 9.82
CA LEU A 489 -1.52 -6.61 10.70
C LEU A 489 -2.04 -6.25 12.09
N ASP A 490 -3.11 -5.47 12.20
CA ASP A 490 -3.69 -5.02 13.47
C ASP A 490 -4.24 -6.19 14.30
N ARG A 491 -4.69 -7.26 13.64
CA ARG A 491 -5.15 -8.52 14.27
C ARG A 491 -4.00 -9.43 14.69
N GLY A 492 -2.79 -9.18 14.22
CA GLY A 492 -1.63 -10.01 14.51
C GLY A 492 -1.66 -11.35 13.79
N TYR A 493 -2.37 -11.47 12.67
CA TYR A 493 -2.34 -12.66 11.82
C TYR A 493 -1.08 -12.74 10.98
N ILE A 494 -0.52 -11.58 10.69
CA ILE A 494 0.80 -11.39 10.09
C ILE A 494 1.57 -10.32 10.85
N VAL A 495 2.88 -10.34 10.70
CA VAL A 495 3.79 -9.33 11.24
C VAL A 495 4.69 -8.78 10.14
N LYS A 496 5.26 -7.61 10.40
CA LYS A 496 6.32 -7.05 9.55
C LYS A 496 7.68 -7.37 10.13
N ASP A 497 8.51 -8.03 9.34
CA ASP A 497 9.94 -8.14 9.55
C ASP A 497 10.66 -7.27 8.52
N GLY A 498 11.07 -6.07 8.91
CA GLY A 498 11.52 -5.04 7.97
C GLY A 498 10.45 -4.68 6.95
N LYS A 499 10.68 -5.05 5.68
CA LYS A 499 9.70 -4.88 4.58
C LYS A 499 8.86 -6.14 4.31
N LYS A 500 9.26 -7.28 4.85
CA LYS A 500 8.61 -8.56 4.64
C LYS A 500 7.34 -8.67 5.46
N LEU A 501 6.32 -9.32 4.91
CA LEU A 501 5.11 -9.74 5.59
C LEU A 501 5.25 -11.24 5.86
N VAL A 502 5.22 -11.63 7.13
CA VAL A 502 5.41 -13.02 7.57
C VAL A 502 4.18 -13.46 8.35
N SER A 503 3.72 -14.70 8.15
CA SER A 503 2.61 -15.28 8.92
C SER A 503 3.01 -15.43 10.40
N THR A 504 2.01 -15.43 11.26
CA THR A 504 2.16 -15.82 12.68
C THR A 504 1.53 -17.18 12.89
N GLU A 505 1.93 -17.88 13.94
CA GLU A 505 1.28 -19.14 14.35
C GLU A 505 -0.25 -18.98 14.49
N LEU A 506 -0.69 -17.81 15.01
CA LEU A 506 -2.12 -17.49 15.10
C LEU A 506 -2.76 -17.35 13.73
N GLY A 507 -2.10 -16.69 12.78
CA GLY A 507 -2.57 -16.54 11.41
C GLY A 507 -2.70 -17.89 10.71
N GLU A 508 -1.69 -18.74 10.85
CA GLU A 508 -1.67 -20.09 10.29
C GLU A 508 -2.76 -20.98 10.90
N LEU A 509 -2.95 -20.93 12.22
CA LEU A 509 -4.01 -21.67 12.89
C LEU A 509 -5.40 -21.28 12.36
N ILE A 510 -5.67 -19.99 12.23
CA ILE A 510 -6.95 -19.49 11.72
C ILE A 510 -7.15 -19.89 10.25
N VAL A 511 -6.13 -19.73 9.42
CA VAL A 511 -6.20 -20.11 8.00
C VAL A 511 -6.44 -21.60 7.86
N ASN A 512 -5.66 -22.43 8.55
CA ASN A 512 -5.81 -23.90 8.49
C ASN A 512 -7.22 -24.33 8.92
N MET A 513 -7.73 -23.80 10.04
CA MET A 513 -9.09 -24.09 10.52
C MET A 513 -10.15 -23.67 9.48
N LEU A 514 -10.08 -22.44 8.99
CA LEU A 514 -11.09 -21.91 8.08
C LEU A 514 -11.02 -22.54 6.70
N THR A 515 -9.83 -22.87 6.18
CA THR A 515 -9.70 -23.55 4.88
C THR A 515 -10.06 -25.03 4.93
N THR A 516 -10.01 -25.66 6.10
CA THR A 516 -10.47 -27.04 6.27
C THR A 516 -12.01 -27.14 6.24
N TYR A 517 -12.67 -26.28 6.98
CA TYR A 517 -14.13 -26.36 7.16
C TYR A 517 -14.94 -25.51 6.16
N PHE A 518 -14.32 -24.48 5.59
CA PHE A 518 -14.94 -23.53 4.65
C PHE A 518 -14.18 -23.44 3.32
N LYS A 519 -13.60 -24.58 2.86
CA LYS A 519 -12.74 -24.63 1.67
C LYS A 519 -13.40 -24.07 0.41
N ASP A 520 -14.72 -24.25 0.27
CA ASP A 520 -15.48 -23.86 -0.92
C ASP A 520 -15.81 -22.35 -0.93
N ILE A 521 -15.70 -21.66 0.21
CA ILE A 521 -16.04 -20.24 0.37
C ILE A 521 -14.80 -19.40 0.69
N ILE A 522 -13.81 -19.97 1.40
CA ILE A 522 -12.56 -19.28 1.77
C ILE A 522 -11.43 -19.79 0.86
N ASN A 523 -11.53 -19.45 -0.40
CA ASN A 523 -10.51 -19.73 -1.40
C ASN A 523 -10.39 -18.56 -2.38
N ILE A 524 -9.35 -18.59 -3.21
CA ILE A 524 -9.04 -17.53 -4.18
C ILE A 524 -10.12 -17.44 -5.26
N PRO A 525 -10.48 -18.53 -5.98
CA PRO A 525 -11.47 -18.45 -7.06
C PRO A 525 -12.83 -17.94 -6.60
N PHE A 526 -13.35 -18.46 -5.50
CA PHE A 526 -14.65 -18.04 -4.96
C PHE A 526 -14.66 -16.56 -4.57
N THR A 527 -13.56 -16.10 -3.90
CA THR A 527 -13.45 -14.70 -3.50
C THR A 527 -13.37 -13.76 -4.70
N ALA A 528 -12.62 -14.13 -5.74
CA ALA A 528 -12.53 -13.37 -6.98
C ALA A 528 -13.87 -13.33 -7.72
N ASN A 529 -14.55 -14.48 -7.84
CA ASN A 529 -15.86 -14.56 -8.49
C ASN A 529 -16.89 -13.66 -7.82
N LEU A 530 -16.96 -13.69 -6.49
CA LEU A 530 -17.88 -12.83 -5.75
C LEU A 530 -17.57 -11.33 -5.91
N GLU A 531 -16.30 -10.94 -6.06
CA GLU A 531 -15.96 -9.55 -6.40
C GLU A 531 -16.42 -9.19 -7.83
N THR A 532 -16.43 -10.15 -8.75
CA THR A 532 -16.97 -9.98 -10.11
C THR A 532 -18.50 -9.87 -10.08
N GLU A 533 -19.20 -10.75 -9.36
CA GLU A 533 -20.65 -10.66 -9.17
C GLU A 533 -21.10 -9.31 -8.57
N LEU A 534 -20.29 -8.75 -7.65
CA LEU A 534 -20.54 -7.41 -7.11
C LEU A 534 -20.32 -6.28 -8.15
N ASP A 535 -19.44 -6.46 -9.11
CA ASP A 535 -19.29 -5.54 -10.23
C ASP A 535 -20.45 -5.69 -11.22
N GLU A 536 -20.86 -6.92 -11.53
CA GLU A 536 -22.03 -7.24 -12.37
C GLU A 536 -23.35 -6.67 -11.79
N ILE A 537 -23.53 -6.65 -10.45
CA ILE A 537 -24.67 -5.95 -9.83
C ILE A 537 -24.57 -4.46 -10.12
N ALA A 538 -23.41 -3.83 -9.98
CA ALA A 538 -23.24 -2.41 -10.24
C ALA A 538 -23.42 -2.03 -11.73
N GLU A 539 -23.25 -2.98 -12.63
CA GLU A 539 -23.43 -2.84 -14.10
C GLU A 539 -24.83 -3.29 -14.58
N HIS A 540 -25.73 -3.59 -13.66
CA HIS A 540 -27.09 -4.07 -13.93
C HIS A 540 -27.14 -5.43 -14.65
N GLU A 541 -26.12 -6.26 -14.49
CA GLU A 541 -25.99 -7.58 -15.13
C GLU A 541 -26.35 -8.73 -14.16
N ALA A 542 -26.35 -8.51 -12.86
CA ALA A 542 -26.68 -9.52 -11.85
C ALA A 542 -27.70 -9.00 -10.82
N ASN A 543 -28.47 -9.92 -10.24
CA ASN A 543 -29.45 -9.62 -9.19
C ASN A 543 -28.86 -9.82 -7.79
N LYS A 544 -29.05 -8.85 -6.92
CA LYS A 544 -28.56 -8.80 -5.54
C LYS A 544 -29.04 -9.98 -4.69
N GLU A 545 -30.35 -10.29 -4.75
CA GLU A 545 -30.97 -11.34 -3.95
C GLU A 545 -30.39 -12.70 -4.35
N THR A 546 -30.26 -12.96 -5.65
CA THR A 546 -29.68 -14.20 -6.18
C THR A 546 -28.24 -14.40 -5.72
N VAL A 547 -27.41 -13.34 -5.74
CA VAL A 547 -26.01 -13.40 -5.27
C VAL A 547 -25.96 -13.68 -3.77
N LEU A 548 -26.86 -13.08 -2.98
CA LEU A 548 -26.94 -13.32 -1.55
C LEU A 548 -27.42 -14.71 -1.19
N GLU A 549 -28.41 -15.27 -1.88
CA GLU A 549 -28.91 -16.63 -1.72
C GLU A 549 -27.83 -17.65 -2.05
N ASN A 550 -27.21 -17.53 -3.22
CA ASN A 550 -26.12 -18.40 -3.67
C ASN A 550 -24.93 -18.43 -2.70
N PHE A 551 -24.70 -17.32 -2.01
CA PHE A 551 -23.68 -17.24 -0.98
C PHE A 551 -24.14 -17.84 0.35
N TYR A 552 -25.35 -17.49 0.81
CA TYR A 552 -25.79 -17.77 2.18
C TYR A 552 -26.13 -19.26 2.42
N GLU A 553 -26.77 -19.91 1.47
CA GLU A 553 -27.20 -21.30 1.61
C GLU A 553 -26.01 -22.25 1.88
N PRO A 554 -24.99 -22.35 1.04
CA PRO A 554 -23.82 -23.19 1.31
C PRO A 554 -23.05 -22.75 2.54
N PHE A 555 -22.95 -21.44 2.81
CA PHE A 555 -22.26 -20.90 3.97
C PHE A 555 -22.91 -21.35 5.27
N SER A 556 -24.26 -21.34 5.36
CA SER A 556 -25.01 -21.71 6.57
C SER A 556 -24.83 -23.19 6.91
N HIS A 557 -24.85 -24.06 5.90
CA HIS A 557 -24.59 -25.50 6.06
C HIS A 557 -23.17 -25.78 6.57
N LEU A 558 -22.17 -25.14 5.96
CA LEU A 558 -20.78 -25.28 6.38
C LEU A 558 -20.57 -24.76 7.82
N LEU A 559 -21.24 -23.68 8.20
CA LEU A 559 -21.15 -23.13 9.55
C LEU A 559 -21.71 -24.08 10.62
N GLN A 560 -22.87 -24.69 10.35
CA GLN A 560 -23.48 -25.68 11.26
C GLN A 560 -22.60 -26.91 11.42
N LYS A 561 -22.00 -27.40 10.33
CA LYS A 561 -21.03 -28.49 10.34
C LYS A 561 -19.80 -28.13 11.16
N ALA A 562 -19.20 -26.98 10.86
CA ALA A 562 -18.01 -26.49 11.53
C ALA A 562 -18.19 -26.27 13.06
N ASP A 563 -19.36 -25.79 13.47
CA ASP A 563 -19.63 -25.59 14.92
C ASP A 563 -19.67 -26.91 15.70
N LYS A 564 -20.09 -28.00 15.06
CA LYS A 564 -20.12 -29.34 15.66
C LYS A 564 -18.76 -30.04 15.62
N GLU A 565 -18.04 -29.94 14.52
CA GLU A 565 -16.83 -30.76 14.26
C GLU A 565 -15.53 -30.10 14.73
N ILE A 566 -15.47 -28.76 14.81
CA ILE A 566 -14.24 -28.09 15.26
C ILE A 566 -14.03 -28.32 16.76
N GLU A 567 -12.92 -28.94 17.10
CA GLU A 567 -12.47 -29.03 18.50
C GLU A 567 -11.94 -27.67 19.00
N THR A 568 -12.01 -27.45 20.32
CA THR A 568 -11.45 -26.24 20.94
C THR A 568 -9.92 -26.35 20.94
N VAL A 569 -9.27 -25.36 20.31
CA VAL A 569 -7.81 -25.28 20.21
C VAL A 569 -7.33 -24.11 21.06
N GLU A 570 -6.36 -24.35 21.95
CA GLU A 570 -5.71 -23.26 22.67
C GLU A 570 -4.88 -22.42 21.70
N ALA A 571 -5.14 -21.10 21.71
CA ALA A 571 -4.33 -20.18 20.89
C ALA A 571 -2.87 -20.21 21.34
N PRO A 572 -1.91 -20.17 20.41
CA PRO A 572 -0.49 -20.06 20.78
C PRO A 572 -0.28 -18.87 21.72
N VAL A 573 0.41 -19.13 22.83
CA VAL A 573 0.68 -18.13 23.86
C VAL A 573 2.16 -17.76 23.77
N GLU A 574 2.44 -16.54 23.38
CA GLU A 574 3.80 -15.99 23.33
C GLU A 574 4.31 -15.84 24.78
N VAL A 575 5.22 -16.71 25.20
CA VAL A 575 5.82 -16.68 26.54
C VAL A 575 6.92 -15.63 26.56
N SER A 576 6.97 -14.80 27.60
CA SER A 576 8.03 -13.82 27.81
C SER A 576 9.13 -14.38 28.70
N ASP A 577 10.25 -13.70 28.72
CA ASP A 577 11.38 -13.95 29.62
C ASP A 577 11.17 -13.40 31.05
N VAL A 578 10.02 -12.76 31.30
CA VAL A 578 9.69 -12.11 32.59
C VAL A 578 8.94 -13.06 33.49
N LYS A 579 9.49 -13.33 34.67
CA LYS A 579 8.83 -14.09 35.72
C LYS A 579 7.80 -13.27 36.49
N CYS A 580 6.70 -13.92 36.82
CA CYS A 580 5.67 -13.33 37.68
C CYS A 580 6.16 -13.23 39.12
N GLU A 581 6.19 -12.04 39.69
CA GLU A 581 6.65 -11.77 41.07
C GLU A 581 5.76 -12.42 42.13
N LYS A 582 4.49 -12.76 41.79
CA LYS A 582 3.55 -13.34 42.74
C LYS A 582 3.57 -14.87 42.79
N CYS A 583 3.86 -15.54 41.69
CA CYS A 583 3.77 -17.00 41.59
C CYS A 583 4.93 -17.66 40.85
N GLY A 584 5.94 -16.91 40.39
CA GLY A 584 7.14 -17.43 39.75
C GLY A 584 6.98 -17.92 38.30
N ARG A 585 5.74 -18.09 37.78
CA ARG A 585 5.51 -18.57 36.41
C ARG A 585 6.00 -17.53 35.40
N MET A 586 6.47 -17.96 34.23
CA MET A 586 6.83 -17.06 33.13
C MET A 586 5.56 -16.33 32.67
N MET A 587 5.66 -15.00 32.54
CA MET A 587 4.53 -14.20 32.07
C MET A 587 4.35 -14.34 30.56
N VAL A 588 3.13 -14.15 30.09
CA VAL A 588 2.76 -14.29 28.69
C VAL A 588 2.27 -12.96 28.14
N TYR A 589 2.55 -12.73 26.85
CA TYR A 589 2.03 -11.56 26.15
C TYR A 589 0.53 -11.72 25.90
N LYS A 590 -0.27 -10.75 26.36
CA LYS A 590 -1.69 -10.67 26.06
C LYS A 590 -2.03 -9.33 25.41
N GLN A 591 -3.02 -9.32 24.53
CA GLN A 591 -3.52 -8.11 23.89
C GLN A 591 -4.67 -7.54 24.74
N GLY A 592 -4.52 -6.31 25.21
CA GLY A 592 -5.55 -5.57 25.92
C GLY A 592 -6.09 -4.37 25.12
N ARG A 593 -7.07 -3.67 25.72
CA ARG A 593 -7.69 -2.46 25.11
C ARG A 593 -6.66 -1.35 24.77
N TYR A 594 -5.56 -1.31 25.52
CA TYR A 594 -4.52 -0.28 25.39
C TYR A 594 -3.22 -0.78 24.74
N GLY A 595 -3.20 -2.00 24.20
CA GLY A 595 -2.05 -2.62 23.56
C GLY A 595 -1.61 -3.94 24.21
N LYS A 596 -0.48 -4.50 23.77
CA LYS A 596 0.12 -5.70 24.36
C LYS A 596 0.57 -5.41 25.79
N PHE A 597 0.37 -6.37 26.70
CA PHE A 597 0.84 -6.35 28.08
C PHE A 597 1.26 -7.76 28.52
N LEU A 598 2.04 -7.84 29.58
CA LEU A 598 2.41 -9.12 30.19
C LEU A 598 1.35 -9.51 31.23
N ALA A 599 0.86 -10.76 31.16
CA ALA A 599 -0.08 -11.32 32.09
C ALA A 599 0.45 -12.63 32.66
N CYS A 600 0.14 -12.93 33.91
CA CYS A 600 0.46 -14.22 34.49
C CYS A 600 -0.47 -15.30 33.90
N PRO A 601 0.05 -16.45 33.42
CA PRO A 601 -0.75 -17.57 32.93
C PRO A 601 -1.55 -18.27 34.04
N GLY A 602 -1.23 -18.02 35.30
CA GLY A 602 -1.95 -18.57 36.44
C GLY A 602 -3.30 -17.91 36.77
N PHE A 603 -3.90 -17.15 35.84
CA PHE A 603 -5.24 -16.63 36.00
C PHE A 603 -6.27 -17.78 35.98
N PRO A 604 -7.28 -17.79 36.90
CA PRO A 604 -7.73 -16.72 37.80
C PRO A 604 -7.03 -16.63 39.16
N GLU A 605 -6.21 -17.62 39.55
CA GLU A 605 -5.56 -17.64 40.87
C GLU A 605 -4.52 -16.52 41.00
N CYS A 606 -3.76 -16.28 39.95
CA CYS A 606 -2.78 -15.19 39.90
C CYS A 606 -3.17 -14.16 38.85
N ARG A 607 -3.64 -12.99 39.30
CA ARG A 607 -4.09 -11.90 38.42
C ARG A 607 -3.02 -10.86 38.12
N ASN A 608 -1.74 -11.23 38.24
CA ASN A 608 -0.64 -10.29 38.02
C ASN A 608 -0.50 -9.90 36.55
N THR A 609 -0.37 -8.60 36.29
CA THR A 609 -0.16 -8.04 34.94
C THR A 609 0.92 -6.97 35.00
N LYS A 610 1.75 -6.88 33.96
CA LYS A 610 2.77 -5.84 33.81
C LYS A 610 2.67 -5.16 32.44
N PRO A 611 2.91 -3.85 32.37
CA PRO A 611 3.08 -3.18 31.08
C PRO A 611 4.39 -3.63 30.41
N ILE A 612 4.41 -3.67 29.10
CA ILE A 612 5.65 -3.88 28.34
C ILE A 612 6.42 -2.58 28.34
N LEU A 613 7.57 -2.57 29.00
CA LEU A 613 8.43 -1.39 29.11
C LEU A 613 9.40 -1.36 27.92
N LYS A 614 9.30 -0.34 27.08
CA LYS A 614 10.25 -0.13 25.99
C LYS A 614 11.48 0.61 26.53
N LYS A 615 12.48 -0.13 26.96
CA LYS A 615 13.78 0.41 27.39
C LYS A 615 14.49 1.04 26.18
N ILE A 616 15.16 2.19 26.42
CA ILE A 616 15.91 2.89 25.37
C ILE A 616 17.43 2.67 25.48
N GLY A 617 17.89 1.81 26.38
CA GLY A 617 19.30 1.48 26.60
C GLY A 617 20.05 2.44 27.55
N VAL A 618 19.45 3.58 27.90
CA VAL A 618 20.07 4.63 28.73
C VAL A 618 19.70 4.45 30.21
N LYS A 619 20.65 4.63 31.10
CA LYS A 619 20.43 4.61 32.55
C LYS A 619 19.91 5.94 33.05
N CYS A 620 19.05 5.90 34.07
CA CYS A 620 18.50 7.11 34.69
C CYS A 620 19.61 7.87 35.46
N PRO A 621 19.79 9.16 35.19
CA PRO A 621 20.81 9.95 35.86
C PRO A 621 20.57 10.11 37.39
N ASP A 622 19.28 9.97 37.82
CA ASP A 622 18.92 10.19 39.21
C ASP A 622 19.05 8.93 40.09
N CYS A 623 18.80 7.73 39.52
CA CYS A 623 18.76 6.50 40.33
C CYS A 623 19.42 5.26 39.67
N GLY A 624 20.02 5.40 38.48
CA GLY A 624 20.65 4.31 37.75
C GLY A 624 19.67 3.26 37.16
N GLY A 625 18.35 3.41 37.34
CA GLY A 625 17.33 2.56 36.72
C GLY A 625 17.29 2.72 35.22
N ASP A 626 16.52 1.88 34.51
CA ASP A 626 16.40 2.01 33.06
C ASP A 626 15.48 3.18 32.67
N ILE A 627 15.84 3.93 31.63
CA ILE A 627 14.91 4.91 31.03
C ILE A 627 14.05 4.18 30.00
N ILE A 628 12.74 4.45 30.08
CA ILE A 628 11.71 3.83 29.24
C ILE A 628 10.91 4.86 28.47
N GLU A 629 10.51 4.48 27.24
CA GLU A 629 9.58 5.28 26.45
C GLU A 629 8.16 5.10 27.00
N ARG A 630 7.48 6.22 27.27
CA ARG A 630 6.09 6.27 27.72
C ARG A 630 5.25 7.15 26.78
N LYS A 631 3.92 6.98 26.82
CA LYS A 631 2.99 7.82 26.05
C LYS A 631 1.97 8.49 26.99
N THR A 632 1.72 9.75 26.75
CA THR A 632 0.64 10.49 27.43
C THR A 632 -0.74 9.98 26.98
N LYS A 633 -1.83 10.39 27.65
CA LYS A 633 -3.21 10.17 27.20
C LYS A 633 -3.47 10.70 25.78
N THR A 634 -2.76 11.73 25.35
CA THR A 634 -2.81 12.32 24.01
C THR A 634 -1.83 11.67 23.02
N ARG A 635 -1.25 10.50 23.37
CA ARG A 635 -0.29 9.72 22.56
C ARG A 635 1.06 10.41 22.27
N LYS A 636 1.40 11.50 22.95
CA LYS A 636 2.73 12.10 22.85
C LYS A 636 3.74 11.24 23.59
N VAL A 637 4.91 11.01 22.98
CA VAL A 637 6.00 10.24 23.58
C VAL A 637 6.76 11.11 24.58
N PHE A 638 7.12 10.54 25.73
CA PHE A 638 8.05 11.08 26.71
C PHE A 638 8.87 9.95 27.30
N TYR A 639 9.96 10.29 27.94
CA TYR A 639 10.88 9.34 28.56
C TYR A 639 10.81 9.46 30.07
N GLY A 640 10.81 8.34 30.79
CA GLY A 640 10.76 8.33 32.23
C GLY A 640 11.52 7.15 32.83
N CYS A 641 11.82 7.23 34.10
CA CYS A 641 12.50 6.14 34.81
C CYS A 641 11.59 4.92 35.01
N SER A 642 12.16 3.71 34.88
CA SER A 642 11.48 2.44 35.18
C SER A 642 11.07 2.32 36.63
N ASN A 643 11.79 2.96 37.55
CA ASN A 643 11.57 2.93 39.00
C ASN A 643 10.53 3.95 39.50
N TYR A 644 9.66 4.46 38.59
CA TYR A 644 8.54 5.29 39.04
C TYR A 644 7.53 4.43 39.84
N PRO A 645 7.04 4.88 40.99
CA PRO A 645 7.01 6.27 41.52
C PRO A 645 8.21 6.69 42.40
N GLU A 646 9.12 5.78 42.75
CA GLU A 646 10.26 6.08 43.63
C GLU A 646 11.20 7.10 42.98
N CYS A 647 11.49 6.94 41.69
CA CYS A 647 12.24 7.90 40.89
C CYS A 647 11.28 8.63 39.94
N LYS A 648 11.25 9.96 40.03
CA LYS A 648 10.36 10.83 39.24
C LYS A 648 11.00 11.41 37.98
N PHE A 649 12.16 10.89 37.57
CA PHE A 649 12.83 11.38 36.36
C PHE A 649 11.92 11.30 35.15
N THR A 650 11.78 12.40 34.41
CA THR A 650 11.02 12.49 33.16
C THR A 650 11.66 13.48 32.19
N SER A 651 11.65 13.16 30.89
CA SER A 651 12.10 14.04 29.81
C SER A 651 11.19 13.95 28.59
N TRP A 652 10.99 15.09 27.91
CA TRP A 652 10.32 15.15 26.61
C TRP A 652 11.27 14.87 25.46
N ASP A 653 12.57 15.18 25.63
CA ASP A 653 13.60 14.89 24.65
C ASP A 653 14.26 13.55 24.98
N LYS A 654 14.70 12.81 23.97
CA LYS A 654 15.24 11.46 24.13
C LYS A 654 16.62 11.51 24.78
N PRO A 655 16.82 10.96 25.98
CA PRO A 655 18.15 10.81 26.58
C PRO A 655 19.02 9.85 25.76
N THR A 656 20.33 10.10 25.75
CA THR A 656 21.33 9.29 25.03
C THR A 656 22.37 8.74 25.98
N GLU A 657 23.18 7.77 25.53
CA GLU A 657 24.31 7.23 26.28
C GLU A 657 25.52 8.17 26.29
N GLN A 658 25.48 9.24 25.49
CA GLN A 658 26.56 10.20 25.38
C GLN A 658 26.49 11.25 26.48
N HIS A 659 27.65 11.64 26.98
CA HIS A 659 27.80 12.65 28.02
C HIS A 659 28.39 13.94 27.47
N CYS A 660 28.02 15.03 28.05
CA CYS A 660 28.56 16.35 27.69
C CYS A 660 30.05 16.39 28.03
N PRO A 661 30.93 16.70 27.08
CA PRO A 661 32.39 16.75 27.35
C PRO A 661 32.81 17.84 28.33
N LYS A 662 31.96 18.84 28.54
CA LYS A 662 32.27 19.98 29.45
C LYS A 662 31.78 19.75 30.89
N CYS A 663 30.62 19.13 31.07
CA CYS A 663 30.01 19.01 32.41
C CYS A 663 29.65 17.58 32.82
N GLY A 664 29.88 16.56 31.96
CA GLY A 664 29.58 15.15 32.25
C GLY A 664 28.09 14.81 32.29
N HIS A 665 27.17 15.75 32.08
CA HIS A 665 25.73 15.47 32.07
C HIS A 665 25.32 14.67 30.83
N ILE A 666 24.31 13.83 30.92
CA ILE A 666 23.83 13.09 29.74
C ILE A 666 23.30 14.04 28.68
N LEU A 667 23.56 13.73 27.41
CA LEU A 667 23.07 14.50 26.28
C LEU A 667 21.70 14.01 25.85
N TYR A 668 20.89 14.95 25.32
CA TYR A 668 19.56 14.68 24.81
C TYR A 668 19.52 14.86 23.30
N GLU A 669 18.79 13.98 22.62
CA GLU A 669 18.56 14.04 21.17
C GLU A 669 17.27 14.81 20.86
N LYS A 670 17.37 15.82 20.02
CA LYS A 670 16.24 16.53 19.45
C LYS A 670 16.27 16.44 17.94
N THR A 671 15.15 16.10 17.34
CA THR A 671 15.01 16.05 15.89
C THR A 671 14.38 17.37 15.41
N ASP A 672 15.06 18.09 14.51
CA ASP A 672 14.55 19.32 13.91
C ASP A 672 13.41 19.04 12.90
N ARG A 673 12.76 20.11 12.40
CA ARG A 673 11.69 19.99 11.40
C ARG A 673 12.15 19.36 10.08
N ASN A 674 13.45 19.30 9.84
CA ASN A 674 14.07 18.72 8.65
C ASN A 674 14.50 17.27 8.83
N GLY A 675 14.30 16.69 10.04
CA GLY A 675 14.65 15.31 10.36
C GLY A 675 16.11 15.14 10.83
N ASN A 676 16.88 16.23 10.97
CA ASN A 676 18.25 16.15 11.45
C ASN A 676 18.24 16.02 12.97
N LYS A 677 19.06 15.12 13.49
CA LYS A 677 19.23 14.88 14.92
C LYS A 677 20.36 15.74 15.44
N LYS A 678 20.10 16.47 16.51
CA LYS A 678 21.11 17.27 17.23
C LYS A 678 21.16 16.84 18.69
N LEU A 679 22.36 16.69 19.22
CA LEU A 679 22.59 16.46 20.64
C LEU A 679 22.78 17.81 21.34
N PHE A 680 22.28 17.90 22.56
CA PHE A 680 22.38 19.10 23.38
C PHE A 680 22.42 18.76 24.87
N CYS A 681 23.07 19.61 25.65
CA CYS A 681 23.14 19.53 27.10
C CYS A 681 21.98 20.32 27.72
N THR A 682 21.35 19.80 28.77
CA THR A 682 20.25 20.44 29.51
C THR A 682 20.70 20.98 30.86
N ASN A 683 21.96 20.83 31.26
CA ASN A 683 22.50 21.36 32.52
C ASN A 683 22.61 22.87 32.44
N GLU A 684 21.80 23.60 33.19
CA GLU A 684 21.72 25.08 33.18
C GLU A 684 23.05 25.76 33.54
N ASN A 685 23.95 25.06 34.21
CA ASN A 685 25.27 25.56 34.60
C ASN A 685 26.39 25.20 33.58
N CYS A 686 26.03 24.64 32.42
CA CYS A 686 26.98 24.28 31.38
C CYS A 686 27.05 25.38 30.29
N GLU A 687 28.25 25.74 29.85
CA GLU A 687 28.44 26.70 28.75
C GLU A 687 27.79 26.28 27.45
N ASP A 688 27.65 24.95 27.21
CA ASP A 688 26.97 24.37 26.07
C ASP A 688 25.47 24.10 26.32
N ALA A 689 24.89 24.71 27.38
CA ALA A 689 23.48 24.55 27.68
C ALA A 689 22.62 25.28 26.64
N VAL A 690 21.80 24.53 25.92
CA VAL A 690 20.74 25.12 25.09
C VAL A 690 19.60 25.54 26.02
N LYS A 691 19.33 26.83 26.14
CA LYS A 691 18.20 27.37 26.91
C LYS A 691 16.91 26.76 26.39
N THR A 692 16.37 25.75 27.12
CA THR A 692 15.09 25.17 26.80
C THR A 692 14.00 26.19 27.11
N TYR A 693 13.13 26.46 26.15
CA TYR A 693 11.90 27.21 26.41
C TYR A 693 11.10 26.47 27.47
N LYS A 694 10.97 27.05 28.67
CA LYS A 694 9.99 26.62 29.68
C LYS A 694 8.60 26.83 29.10
N GLY A 695 8.08 25.80 28.43
CA GLY A 695 6.67 25.77 28.03
C GLY A 695 5.82 25.81 29.30
N LYS A 696 4.88 26.72 29.37
CA LYS A 696 3.84 26.88 30.39
C LYS A 696 3.11 25.57 30.64
N ALA A 697 3.56 24.74 31.55
CA ALA A 697 2.87 23.48 31.98
C ALA A 697 3.18 23.12 33.45
N ALA A 698 3.51 24.12 34.30
CA ALA A 698 3.67 23.88 35.74
C ALA A 698 2.66 24.68 36.59
N ALA A 699 1.53 25.13 36.03
CA ALA A 699 0.55 25.95 36.72
C ALA A 699 -0.84 25.33 36.92
N ASN A 700 -1.02 24.03 36.65
CA ASN A 700 -2.35 23.37 36.91
C ASN A 700 -2.26 22.02 37.60
N ALA A 701 -1.33 21.90 38.57
CA ALA A 701 -1.28 20.76 39.49
C ALA A 701 -1.61 21.16 40.96
N LYS A 702 -2.42 22.19 41.12
CA LYS A 702 -3.09 22.49 42.41
C LYS A 702 -4.53 22.88 42.10
N SER A 703 -5.44 21.95 42.12
CA SER A 703 -6.85 21.93 42.56
C SER A 703 -7.61 20.80 41.82
N LYS A 704 -8.02 19.89 42.59
CA LYS A 704 -8.95 18.76 42.49
C LYS A 704 -8.32 17.41 42.10
#